data_1d869317170a24adcd1933b3376c2c3a
#
_entry.id   1d869317170a24adcd1933b3376c2c3a
#
_cell.length_a   1.000
_cell.length_b   1.000
_cell.length_c   1.000
_cell.angle_alpha   90.00
_cell.angle_beta   90.00
_cell.angle_gamma   90.00
#
_symmetry.space_group_name_H-M   'P 1'
#
loop_
_entity.id
_entity.type
_entity.pdbx_description
1 polymer ?
#
loop_
_entity_poly.entity_id
_entity_poly.type
_entity_poly.pdbx_seq_one_letter_code
_entity_poly.pdbx_strand_id
1 'polypeptide(L)'
;METADMVKVAVSAAPYSIDKPYSYLVPESLAAAAVPGVRVMVPFGRGNKESEGLILTRVQEPKLPGSKAIRQILDPEPVLDKAGIDLALWMRGRYFCTVFEAVKTILPAGLWYGLREIWSLAMEPETARSAAVGIPGAWQVLDLLEKQGGKADIRVLRDALGDGAEKPLKAMKKAEILTCETDAKRKIADKSHRMVELAVNTEDAYALTEPKRRSAPARYEVVNFLATAGRTPAAEVSYYTGASSRTLKTMEKAGLIAFSEEEELRVPSLDDVEPGPEIVLNEEQQRAFEEILGRVQAAKPSVTLLHGVTGSGKTQVYLRLVQETLALGKTAMVLVPEIVLTPQMMRKFSSYFGSRVAMLHSSLKMTERYDQWKRIRRGEVDVVLGTRSALFAPLKNLGLIIMDEEQEGSYQSENVPRYDAREVAKYLCVREKAALVFGSATPTVETAWAAEQGNYQKALLRRRYNENALPEVLIADLRQEILNGNPGLISTPLRQELEKNLAAGEQSILFLNRRGSSRMLLCGECGYVPQCPRCSTAMTYHSANGRLMCHYCGHSEPAADTCPECGGWMKHVGAGTQKVEEELRELFPEAGILRVDADTTAGGHEEILQTFERERVPILLGTQMVAKGLDFENVTLVGVLSADISLYVDNYRAAERTFSLLTQVVGRAGRGGKTGRAVIQTYTPGNDVIRCAARQDYDAFYESEIRMRRLRRYPPFADLFTVTVSGTEEGRVLRAAVSVRETLRQLCRRPELAAGEPEVLGPAPAPVVKVNNRFRYRCTLVGKNDKATREMLAWLQKDFAKDSANRGMNLFVDHNAAD
;
A
#
# COMPACT_ATOMS: atom_id res chain seq x y z
N MET A 1 -27.92 1.26 -40.42
CA MET A 1 -26.67 1.84 -39.97
C MET A 1 -25.58 0.79 -40.12
N GLU A 2 -24.48 1.17 -40.71
CA GLU A 2 -23.34 0.28 -40.91
C GLU A 2 -22.75 -0.11 -39.53
N THR A 3 -22.65 -1.42 -39.26
CA THR A 3 -22.01 -1.92 -38.06
C THR A 3 -20.51 -1.81 -38.22
N ALA A 4 -19.81 -1.33 -37.19
CA ALA A 4 -18.36 -1.21 -37.17
C ALA A 4 -17.78 -1.99 -36.01
N ASP A 5 -16.54 -2.43 -36.18
CA ASP A 5 -15.74 -3.06 -35.12
C ASP A 5 -15.27 -2.01 -34.11
N MET A 6 -15.71 -2.15 -32.88
CA MET A 6 -15.48 -1.16 -31.84
C MET A 6 -14.94 -1.81 -30.55
N VAL A 7 -14.20 -1.04 -29.79
CA VAL A 7 -13.74 -1.42 -28.45
C VAL A 7 -14.31 -0.47 -27.39
N LYS A 8 -14.65 -1.01 -26.23
CA LYS A 8 -15.00 -0.26 -25.03
C LYS A 8 -13.75 -0.05 -24.21
N VAL A 9 -13.38 1.20 -24.00
CA VAL A 9 -12.12 1.58 -23.36
C VAL A 9 -12.37 2.33 -22.06
N ALA A 10 -11.68 1.93 -20.99
CA ALA A 10 -11.53 2.72 -19.77
C ALA A 10 -10.41 3.73 -19.97
N VAL A 11 -10.72 5.03 -19.91
CA VAL A 11 -9.80 6.12 -20.29
C VAL A 11 -9.22 6.79 -19.05
N SER A 12 -7.91 6.97 -19.00
CA SER A 12 -7.17 7.55 -17.86
C SER A 12 -7.57 8.99 -17.53
N ALA A 13 -7.94 9.78 -18.55
CA ALA A 13 -8.31 11.17 -18.39
C ALA A 13 -9.79 11.38 -17.98
N ALA A 14 -10.59 10.31 -17.85
CA ALA A 14 -11.99 10.41 -17.47
C ALA A 14 -12.10 10.55 -15.94
N PRO A 15 -12.56 11.71 -15.40
CA PRO A 15 -12.84 11.81 -13.97
C PRO A 15 -14.07 10.98 -13.60
N TYR A 16 -14.22 10.65 -12.32
CA TYR A 16 -15.29 9.77 -11.82
C TYR A 16 -16.70 10.18 -12.28
N SER A 17 -16.98 11.48 -12.37
CA SER A 17 -18.29 12.01 -12.79
C SER A 17 -18.75 11.59 -14.18
N ILE A 18 -17.81 11.33 -15.07
CA ILE A 18 -18.08 10.90 -16.45
C ILE A 18 -17.49 9.52 -16.75
N ASP A 19 -17.00 8.82 -15.73
CA ASP A 19 -16.38 7.50 -15.89
C ASP A 19 -17.41 6.46 -16.36
N LYS A 20 -17.17 5.97 -17.56
CA LYS A 20 -17.88 4.87 -18.24
C LYS A 20 -16.96 4.27 -19.29
N PRO A 21 -17.24 3.05 -19.77
CA PRO A 21 -16.57 2.55 -20.97
C PRO A 21 -16.91 3.43 -22.20
N TYR A 22 -15.89 3.92 -22.88
CA TYR A 22 -16.04 4.75 -24.09
C TYR A 22 -15.81 3.90 -25.34
N SER A 23 -16.67 4.07 -26.37
CA SER A 23 -16.57 3.34 -27.63
C SER A 23 -15.58 4.01 -28.59
N TYR A 24 -14.67 3.22 -29.14
CA TYR A 24 -13.72 3.64 -30.16
C TYR A 24 -13.73 2.68 -31.34
N LEU A 25 -13.63 3.17 -32.55
CA LEU A 25 -13.45 2.38 -33.76
C LEU A 25 -12.08 1.69 -33.74
N VAL A 26 -12.03 0.49 -34.25
CA VAL A 26 -10.80 -0.26 -34.45
C VAL A 26 -10.35 -0.12 -35.89
N PRO A 27 -9.22 0.56 -36.20
CA PRO A 27 -8.64 0.58 -37.53
C PRO A 27 -8.26 -0.83 -37.97
N GLU A 28 -8.42 -1.12 -39.26
CA GLU A 28 -8.11 -2.44 -39.85
C GLU A 28 -6.66 -2.88 -39.54
N SER A 29 -5.71 -1.95 -39.59
CA SER A 29 -4.29 -2.19 -39.29
C SER A 29 -4.02 -2.58 -37.84
N LEU A 30 -4.95 -2.30 -36.91
CA LEU A 30 -4.82 -2.62 -35.49
C LEU A 30 -5.76 -3.75 -35.02
N ALA A 31 -6.59 -4.26 -35.95
CA ALA A 31 -7.68 -5.18 -35.63
C ALA A 31 -7.20 -6.49 -34.96
N ALA A 32 -6.06 -7.03 -35.36
CA ALA A 32 -5.52 -8.27 -34.81
C ALA A 32 -5.05 -8.12 -33.36
N ALA A 33 -4.53 -6.95 -32.98
CA ALA A 33 -3.94 -6.71 -31.67
C ALA A 33 -4.90 -5.96 -30.70
N ALA A 34 -6.06 -5.45 -31.19
CA ALA A 34 -7.05 -4.74 -30.38
C ALA A 34 -7.96 -5.72 -29.61
N VAL A 35 -7.40 -6.39 -28.61
CA VAL A 35 -8.10 -7.39 -27.77
C VAL A 35 -8.30 -6.88 -26.35
N PRO A 36 -9.31 -7.38 -25.60
CA PRO A 36 -9.50 -7.02 -24.20
C PRO A 36 -8.23 -7.21 -23.34
N GLY A 37 -7.99 -6.26 -22.46
CA GLY A 37 -6.81 -6.26 -21.58
C GLY A 37 -5.55 -5.61 -22.14
N VAL A 38 -5.58 -5.16 -23.41
CA VAL A 38 -4.49 -4.38 -24.02
C VAL A 38 -4.69 -2.89 -23.74
N ARG A 39 -3.58 -2.18 -23.47
CA ARG A 39 -3.62 -0.72 -23.34
C ARG A 39 -3.50 -0.05 -24.71
N VAL A 40 -4.17 1.06 -24.84
CA VAL A 40 -4.27 1.82 -26.08
C VAL A 40 -4.13 3.31 -25.87
N MET A 41 -3.68 4.03 -26.89
CA MET A 41 -3.79 5.48 -26.97
C MET A 41 -5.08 5.87 -27.69
N VAL A 42 -5.86 6.75 -27.08
CA VAL A 42 -7.15 7.21 -27.60
C VAL A 42 -7.29 8.73 -27.49
N PRO A 43 -7.93 9.38 -28.48
CA PRO A 43 -8.27 10.80 -28.39
C PRO A 43 -9.47 11.00 -27.48
N PHE A 44 -9.30 11.78 -26.38
CA PHE A 44 -10.33 12.00 -25.38
C PHE A 44 -10.73 13.47 -25.25
N GLY A 45 -11.99 13.71 -24.89
CA GLY A 45 -12.56 15.05 -24.69
C GLY A 45 -12.77 15.85 -25.99
N ARG A 46 -13.22 17.11 -25.85
CA ARG A 46 -13.49 18.00 -27.01
C ARG A 46 -12.20 18.39 -27.75
N GLY A 47 -11.08 18.45 -27.05
CA GLY A 47 -9.77 18.80 -27.64
C GLY A 47 -9.01 17.61 -28.22
N ASN A 48 -9.59 16.41 -28.31
CA ASN A 48 -8.94 15.18 -28.77
C ASN A 48 -7.55 14.94 -28.15
N LYS A 49 -7.40 15.28 -26.85
CA LYS A 49 -6.14 15.05 -26.15
C LYS A 49 -5.88 13.56 -26.08
N GLU A 50 -4.69 13.16 -26.47
CA GLU A 50 -4.27 11.77 -26.38
C GLU A 50 -4.21 11.31 -24.92
N SER A 51 -4.82 10.17 -24.66
CA SER A 51 -4.96 9.61 -23.34
C SER A 51 -4.78 8.11 -23.39
N GLU A 52 -4.09 7.57 -22.39
CA GLU A 52 -3.95 6.12 -22.20
C GLU A 52 -5.30 5.53 -21.77
N GLY A 53 -5.63 4.35 -22.29
CA GLY A 53 -6.81 3.60 -21.90
C GLY A 53 -6.55 2.10 -21.90
N LEU A 54 -7.47 1.33 -21.32
CA LEU A 54 -7.47 -0.13 -21.35
C LEU A 54 -8.72 -0.62 -22.10
N ILE A 55 -8.55 -1.53 -23.04
CA ILE A 55 -9.67 -2.20 -23.72
C ILE A 55 -10.33 -3.16 -22.73
N LEU A 56 -11.64 -2.94 -22.46
CA LEU A 56 -12.44 -3.80 -21.58
C LEU A 56 -13.14 -4.90 -22.37
N THR A 57 -13.73 -4.55 -23.51
CA THR A 57 -14.44 -5.48 -24.39
C THR A 57 -14.34 -5.03 -25.84
N ARG A 58 -14.50 -5.96 -26.78
CA ARG A 58 -14.63 -5.70 -28.21
C ARG A 58 -16.05 -6.07 -28.63
N VAL A 59 -16.70 -5.20 -29.40
CA VAL A 59 -18.11 -5.33 -29.76
C VAL A 59 -18.35 -4.83 -31.18
N GLN A 60 -19.40 -5.35 -31.82
CA GLN A 60 -19.91 -4.81 -33.08
C GLN A 60 -21.07 -3.88 -32.77
N GLU A 61 -20.90 -2.59 -33.02
CA GLU A 61 -21.91 -1.56 -32.75
C GLU A 61 -22.14 -0.68 -33.97
N PRO A 62 -23.33 -0.02 -34.09
CA PRO A 62 -23.57 0.95 -35.15
C PRO A 62 -22.55 2.09 -35.09
N LYS A 63 -21.96 2.43 -36.24
CA LYS A 63 -21.06 3.57 -36.35
C LYS A 63 -21.86 4.87 -36.27
N LEU A 64 -21.61 5.64 -35.23
CA LEU A 64 -22.22 6.97 -35.04
C LEU A 64 -21.38 8.06 -35.71
N PRO A 65 -22.01 9.15 -36.20
CA PRO A 65 -21.27 10.31 -36.68
C PRO A 65 -20.33 10.85 -35.61
N GLY A 66 -19.06 11.09 -35.98
CA GLY A 66 -18.05 11.58 -35.04
C GLY A 66 -17.42 10.51 -34.14
N SER A 67 -17.67 9.23 -34.39
CA SER A 67 -16.95 8.12 -33.68
C SER A 67 -15.45 8.26 -33.86
N LYS A 68 -14.71 8.21 -32.74
CA LYS A 68 -13.26 8.30 -32.73
C LYS A 68 -12.64 6.90 -32.82
N ALA A 69 -11.44 6.81 -33.39
CA ALA A 69 -10.68 5.56 -33.47
C ALA A 69 -9.56 5.49 -32.43
N ILE A 70 -9.15 4.29 -32.07
CA ILE A 70 -7.90 4.07 -31.33
C ILE A 70 -6.72 4.52 -32.23
N ARG A 71 -5.69 5.09 -31.58
CA ARG A 71 -4.50 5.61 -32.29
C ARG A 71 -3.37 4.62 -32.35
N GLN A 72 -3.13 3.96 -31.23
CA GLN A 72 -1.99 3.06 -31.07
C GLN A 72 -2.31 1.99 -30.04
N ILE A 73 -1.76 0.80 -30.22
CA ILE A 73 -1.70 -0.26 -29.22
C ILE A 73 -0.37 -0.15 -28.48
N LEU A 74 -0.40 -0.18 -27.17
CA LEU A 74 0.77 0.04 -26.33
C LEU A 74 1.46 -1.26 -25.90
N ASP A 75 0.71 -2.35 -25.87
CA ASP A 75 1.22 -3.65 -25.40
C ASP A 75 1.13 -4.70 -26.51
N PRO A 76 2.16 -5.54 -26.67
CA PRO A 76 2.13 -6.65 -27.66
C PRO A 76 1.13 -7.73 -27.25
N GLU A 77 0.83 -7.85 -25.95
CA GLU A 77 -0.08 -8.84 -25.37
C GLU A 77 -0.94 -8.20 -24.28
N PRO A 78 -2.14 -8.76 -23.98
CA PRO A 78 -2.99 -8.26 -22.89
C PRO A 78 -2.24 -8.21 -21.56
N VAL A 79 -2.18 -7.05 -20.91
CA VAL A 79 -1.57 -6.88 -19.58
C VAL A 79 -2.51 -7.29 -18.45
N LEU A 80 -3.82 -7.31 -18.72
CA LEU A 80 -4.85 -7.86 -17.86
C LEU A 80 -5.67 -8.91 -18.62
N ASP A 81 -5.94 -10.01 -17.96
CA ASP A 81 -6.91 -11.00 -18.42
C ASP A 81 -8.34 -10.58 -18.06
N LYS A 82 -9.31 -11.40 -18.44
CA LYS A 82 -10.72 -11.18 -18.10
C LYS A 82 -10.92 -11.08 -16.58
N ALA A 83 -10.24 -11.90 -15.79
CA ALA A 83 -10.36 -11.90 -14.34
C ALA A 83 -9.86 -10.59 -13.71
N GLY A 84 -8.78 -10.02 -14.23
CA GLY A 84 -8.27 -8.71 -13.83
C GLY A 84 -9.20 -7.56 -14.23
N ILE A 85 -9.83 -7.64 -15.41
CA ILE A 85 -10.85 -6.66 -15.85
C ILE A 85 -12.07 -6.72 -14.93
N ASP A 86 -12.58 -7.91 -14.62
CA ASP A 86 -13.73 -8.10 -13.72
C ASP A 86 -13.43 -7.59 -12.31
N LEU A 87 -12.20 -7.80 -11.81
CA LEU A 87 -11.74 -7.23 -10.54
C LEU A 87 -11.75 -5.69 -10.58
N ALA A 88 -11.25 -5.08 -11.65
CA ALA A 88 -11.25 -3.62 -11.78
C ALA A 88 -12.68 -3.04 -11.79
N LEU A 89 -13.61 -3.70 -12.48
CA LEU A 89 -15.03 -3.31 -12.50
C LEU A 89 -15.69 -3.48 -11.14
N TRP A 90 -15.38 -4.56 -10.41
CA TRP A 90 -15.84 -4.77 -9.04
C TRP A 90 -15.30 -3.70 -8.09
N MET A 91 -14.01 -3.39 -8.16
CA MET A 91 -13.38 -2.33 -7.35
C MET A 91 -14.00 -0.96 -7.61
N ARG A 92 -14.29 -0.63 -8.87
CA ARG A 92 -15.00 0.61 -9.22
C ARG A 92 -16.33 0.74 -8.48
N GLY A 93 -17.13 -0.31 -8.49
CA GLY A 93 -18.45 -0.32 -7.82
C GLY A 93 -18.37 -0.34 -6.29
N ARG A 94 -17.26 -0.81 -5.73
CA ARG A 94 -17.08 -0.96 -4.29
C ARG A 94 -16.42 0.25 -3.63
N TYR A 95 -15.47 0.90 -4.33
CA TYR A 95 -14.57 1.91 -3.74
C TYR A 95 -14.66 3.29 -4.38
N PHE A 96 -15.74 3.57 -5.13
CA PHE A 96 -16.03 4.90 -5.71
C PHE A 96 -14.86 5.50 -6.50
N CYS A 97 -14.15 4.69 -7.24
CA CYS A 97 -13.04 5.06 -8.12
C CYS A 97 -13.42 4.91 -9.60
N THR A 98 -12.60 5.42 -10.50
CA THR A 98 -12.73 5.13 -11.93
C THR A 98 -12.26 3.72 -12.26
N VAL A 99 -12.72 3.15 -13.38
CA VAL A 99 -12.20 1.84 -13.84
C VAL A 99 -10.71 1.91 -14.07
N PHE A 100 -10.21 3.03 -14.63
CA PHE A 100 -8.79 3.19 -14.91
C PHE A 100 -7.93 3.29 -13.63
N GLU A 101 -8.42 3.95 -12.57
CA GLU A 101 -7.74 3.97 -11.27
C GLU A 101 -7.64 2.56 -10.67
N ALA A 102 -8.70 1.76 -10.78
CA ALA A 102 -8.64 0.35 -10.37
C ALA A 102 -7.61 -0.44 -11.18
N VAL A 103 -7.62 -0.31 -12.51
CA VAL A 103 -6.62 -0.92 -13.42
C VAL A 103 -5.20 -0.50 -13.02
N LYS A 104 -5.01 0.80 -12.74
CA LYS A 104 -3.71 1.34 -12.34
C LYS A 104 -3.21 0.76 -11.00
N THR A 105 -4.11 0.38 -10.14
CA THR A 105 -3.78 -0.25 -8.84
C THR A 105 -3.43 -1.72 -9.01
N ILE A 106 -4.10 -2.43 -9.92
CA ILE A 106 -3.86 -3.84 -10.20
C ILE A 106 -2.53 -4.05 -10.93
N LEU A 107 -2.16 -3.16 -11.85
CA LEU A 107 -0.95 -3.28 -12.65
C LEU A 107 0.27 -2.65 -11.94
N PRO A 108 1.47 -3.22 -12.09
CA PRO A 108 2.68 -2.67 -11.49
C PRO A 108 3.03 -1.31 -12.09
N ALA A 109 3.54 -0.42 -11.24
CA ALA A 109 3.88 0.96 -11.62
C ALA A 109 4.88 1.06 -12.79
N GLY A 110 5.70 0.04 -13.02
CA GLY A 110 6.68 -0.03 -14.11
C GLY A 110 6.09 -0.15 -15.50
N LEU A 111 4.85 -0.61 -15.61
CA LEU A 111 4.16 -0.74 -16.90
C LEU A 111 3.74 0.59 -17.50
N TRP A 112 3.53 1.63 -16.69
CA TRP A 112 2.93 2.87 -17.17
C TRP A 112 3.85 3.65 -18.11
N TYR A 113 3.26 4.18 -19.18
CA TYR A 113 3.95 5.02 -20.12
C TYR A 113 4.10 6.44 -19.57
N GLY A 114 5.27 7.04 -19.77
CA GLY A 114 5.43 8.47 -19.67
C GLY A 114 5.09 9.08 -21.02
N LEU A 115 4.00 9.82 -21.08
CA LEU A 115 3.72 10.62 -22.28
C LEU A 115 4.72 11.75 -22.35
N ARG A 116 5.48 11.81 -23.45
CA ARG A 116 6.42 12.88 -23.76
C ARG A 116 5.88 13.64 -24.94
N GLU A 117 5.69 14.92 -24.77
CA GLU A 117 5.36 15.80 -25.89
C GLU A 117 6.68 16.22 -26.55
N ILE A 118 6.95 15.69 -27.74
CA ILE A 118 8.10 16.04 -28.54
C ILE A 118 7.67 17.12 -29.51
N TRP A 119 8.26 18.27 -29.36
CA TRP A 119 8.05 19.41 -30.25
C TRP A 119 9.14 19.44 -31.30
N SER A 120 8.73 19.58 -32.57
CA SER A 120 9.66 19.56 -33.72
C SER A 120 9.36 20.72 -34.63
N LEU A 121 10.35 21.24 -35.34
CA LEU A 121 10.15 22.18 -36.43
C LEU A 121 9.40 21.50 -37.57
N ALA A 122 8.35 22.16 -38.06
CA ALA A 122 7.54 21.69 -39.19
C ALA A 122 8.11 22.16 -40.55
N MET A 123 9.08 23.07 -40.48
CA MET A 123 9.71 23.69 -41.65
C MET A 123 11.19 24.00 -41.35
N GLU A 124 11.92 24.41 -42.38
CA GLU A 124 13.31 24.82 -42.25
C GLU A 124 13.47 25.97 -41.24
N PRO A 125 14.58 26.01 -40.46
CA PRO A 125 14.75 26.97 -39.37
C PRO A 125 14.63 28.42 -39.78
N GLU A 126 15.14 28.83 -40.93
CA GLU A 126 15.04 30.19 -41.43
C GLU A 126 13.61 30.59 -41.76
N THR A 127 12.84 29.69 -42.37
CA THR A 127 11.43 29.88 -42.66
C THR A 127 10.61 29.96 -41.40
N ALA A 128 10.94 29.08 -40.40
CA ALA A 128 10.30 29.08 -39.07
C ALA A 128 10.52 30.41 -38.33
N ARG A 129 11.72 30.96 -38.40
CA ARG A 129 12.04 32.28 -37.82
C ARG A 129 11.21 33.40 -38.47
N SER A 130 11.11 33.43 -39.81
CA SER A 130 10.32 34.42 -40.53
C SER A 130 8.83 34.30 -40.20
N ALA A 131 8.29 33.07 -40.13
CA ALA A 131 6.88 32.81 -39.80
C ALA A 131 6.55 33.10 -38.33
N ALA A 132 7.53 33.07 -37.42
CA ALA A 132 7.36 33.32 -36.00
C ALA A 132 7.34 34.81 -35.62
N VAL A 133 7.53 35.71 -36.59
CA VAL A 133 7.47 37.17 -36.35
C VAL A 133 6.11 37.55 -35.81
N GLY A 134 6.11 38.25 -34.66
CA GLY A 134 4.87 38.66 -33.98
C GLY A 134 4.34 37.67 -32.93
N ILE A 135 4.96 36.51 -32.74
CA ILE A 135 4.60 35.59 -31.66
C ILE A 135 5.53 35.80 -30.45
N PRO A 136 5.01 36.31 -29.32
CA PRO A 136 5.85 36.59 -28.15
C PRO A 136 6.48 35.31 -27.61
N GLY A 137 7.81 35.33 -27.39
CA GLY A 137 8.56 34.20 -26.88
C GLY A 137 8.94 33.11 -27.91
N ALA A 138 8.57 33.26 -29.18
CA ALA A 138 8.85 32.26 -30.22
C ALA A 138 10.34 32.10 -30.52
N TRP A 139 11.10 33.22 -30.54
CA TRP A 139 12.54 33.17 -30.79
C TRP A 139 13.32 32.32 -29.79
N GLN A 140 12.96 32.39 -28.52
CA GLN A 140 13.58 31.57 -27.47
C GLN A 140 13.29 30.07 -27.65
N VAL A 141 12.07 29.73 -28.10
CA VAL A 141 11.69 28.35 -28.41
C VAL A 141 12.47 27.85 -29.63
N LEU A 142 12.59 28.66 -30.70
CA LEU A 142 13.35 28.29 -31.91
C LEU A 142 14.82 28.08 -31.63
N ASP A 143 15.46 28.98 -30.90
CA ASP A 143 16.87 28.84 -30.51
C ASP A 143 17.15 27.57 -29.72
N LEU A 144 16.23 27.20 -28.83
CA LEU A 144 16.35 25.94 -28.07
C LEU A 144 16.15 24.72 -28.97
N LEU A 145 15.15 24.73 -29.84
CA LEU A 145 14.91 23.63 -30.77
C LEU A 145 16.08 23.44 -31.72
N GLU A 146 16.65 24.51 -32.26
CA GLU A 146 17.82 24.45 -33.14
C GLU A 146 19.05 23.86 -32.43
N LYS A 147 19.32 24.27 -31.18
CA LYS A 147 20.38 23.69 -30.35
C LYS A 147 20.20 22.19 -30.09
N GLN A 148 18.95 21.72 -30.11
CA GLN A 148 18.58 20.31 -29.89
C GLN A 148 18.38 19.53 -31.20
N GLY A 149 18.84 20.07 -32.35
CA GLY A 149 18.69 19.40 -33.64
C GLY A 149 17.29 19.40 -34.22
N GLY A 150 16.51 20.43 -33.95
CA GLY A 150 15.17 20.66 -34.47
C GLY A 150 14.05 19.96 -33.70
N LYS A 151 14.37 19.21 -32.63
CA LYS A 151 13.40 18.48 -31.79
C LYS A 151 13.74 18.59 -30.31
N ALA A 152 12.72 18.79 -29.43
CA ALA A 152 12.91 18.81 -27.99
C ALA A 152 11.70 18.27 -27.23
N ASP A 153 11.95 17.62 -26.09
CA ASP A 153 10.91 17.25 -25.11
C ASP A 153 10.40 18.53 -24.43
N ILE A 154 9.08 18.61 -24.20
CA ILE A 154 8.44 19.75 -23.50
C ILE A 154 9.11 20.06 -22.14
N ARG A 155 9.67 19.06 -21.46
CA ARG A 155 10.38 19.27 -20.18
C ARG A 155 11.62 20.10 -20.37
N VAL A 156 12.41 19.82 -21.39
CA VAL A 156 13.63 20.60 -21.71
C VAL A 156 13.26 22.05 -22.04
N LEU A 157 12.14 22.22 -22.75
CA LEU A 157 11.66 23.57 -23.07
C LEU A 157 11.13 24.31 -21.83
N ARG A 158 10.42 23.62 -20.92
CA ARG A 158 9.96 24.20 -19.65
C ARG A 158 11.10 24.50 -18.69
N ASP A 159 12.08 23.62 -18.57
CA ASP A 159 13.24 23.81 -17.68
C ASP A 159 14.03 25.05 -18.10
N ALA A 160 14.11 25.31 -19.41
CA ALA A 160 14.86 26.46 -19.93
C ALA A 160 14.05 27.77 -19.96
N LEU A 161 12.74 27.70 -20.20
CA LEU A 161 11.87 28.89 -20.44
C LEU A 161 10.84 29.13 -19.33
N GLY A 162 10.75 28.24 -18.33
CA GLY A 162 9.76 28.29 -17.29
C GLY A 162 8.31 28.04 -17.78
N ASP A 163 7.33 28.37 -16.92
CA ASP A 163 5.90 28.21 -17.24
C ASP A 163 5.43 29.08 -18.43
N GLY A 164 6.24 30.04 -18.87
CA GLY A 164 5.99 30.89 -20.03
C GLY A 164 6.08 30.17 -21.39
N ALA A 165 6.68 28.98 -21.44
CA ALA A 165 6.90 28.23 -22.68
C ALA A 165 5.61 27.76 -23.38
N GLU A 166 4.51 27.53 -22.65
CA GLU A 166 3.28 26.95 -23.23
C GLU A 166 2.55 27.85 -24.20
N LYS A 167 2.56 29.15 -23.98
CA LYS A 167 1.84 30.10 -24.85
C LYS A 167 2.48 30.20 -26.24
N PRO A 168 3.82 30.44 -26.37
CA PRO A 168 4.45 30.45 -27.70
C PRO A 168 4.36 29.10 -28.39
N LEU A 169 4.54 27.97 -27.71
CA LEU A 169 4.42 26.64 -28.32
C LEU A 169 3.05 26.39 -28.93
N LYS A 170 1.95 26.74 -28.23
CA LYS A 170 0.58 26.63 -28.74
C LYS A 170 0.31 27.58 -29.94
N ALA A 171 0.83 28.80 -29.89
CA ALA A 171 0.70 29.77 -30.95
C ALA A 171 1.44 29.31 -32.24
N MET A 172 2.67 28.85 -32.07
CA MET A 172 3.48 28.34 -33.18
C MET A 172 2.95 27.03 -33.77
N LYS A 173 2.34 26.17 -32.96
CA LYS A 173 1.62 24.99 -33.47
C LYS A 173 0.41 25.37 -34.29
N LYS A 174 -0.36 26.40 -33.84
CA LYS A 174 -1.51 26.91 -34.58
C LYS A 174 -1.12 27.58 -35.92
N ALA A 175 0.07 28.16 -35.96
CA ALA A 175 0.67 28.75 -37.17
C ALA A 175 1.42 27.71 -38.03
N GLU A 176 1.32 26.42 -37.70
CA GLU A 176 1.98 25.30 -38.41
C GLU A 176 3.52 25.40 -38.49
N ILE A 177 4.12 26.24 -37.63
CA ILE A 177 5.58 26.37 -37.50
C ILE A 177 6.17 25.19 -36.75
N LEU A 178 5.43 24.66 -35.75
CA LEU A 178 5.83 23.50 -34.97
C LEU A 178 4.81 22.37 -35.09
N THR A 179 5.31 21.16 -35.08
CA THR A 179 4.54 19.95 -34.83
C THR A 179 4.76 19.48 -33.39
N CYS A 180 3.75 18.83 -32.81
CA CYS A 180 3.86 18.20 -31.51
C CYS A 180 3.37 16.77 -31.64
N GLU A 181 4.29 15.85 -31.45
CA GLU A 181 4.00 14.42 -31.39
C GLU A 181 4.03 13.96 -29.93
N THR A 182 3.11 13.10 -29.57
CA THR A 182 3.12 12.47 -28.25
C THR A 182 3.82 11.12 -28.38
N ASP A 183 5.05 11.03 -27.86
CA ASP A 183 5.80 9.80 -27.77
C ASP A 183 5.47 9.11 -26.44
N ALA A 184 4.98 7.88 -26.53
CA ALA A 184 4.68 7.06 -25.37
C ALA A 184 5.88 6.14 -25.10
N LYS A 185 6.73 6.52 -24.14
CA LYS A 185 7.87 5.71 -23.75
C LYS A 185 7.60 5.05 -22.39
N ARG A 186 7.81 3.72 -22.30
CA ARG A 186 7.73 3.03 -21.02
C ARG A 186 8.66 3.67 -20.00
N LYS A 187 8.19 3.81 -18.76
CA LYS A 187 9.01 4.36 -17.66
C LYS A 187 10.21 3.48 -17.34
N ILE A 188 10.09 2.19 -17.61
CA ILE A 188 11.11 1.18 -17.35
C ILE A 188 11.40 0.45 -18.66
N ALA A 189 12.68 0.37 -19.02
CA ALA A 189 13.16 -0.51 -20.08
C ALA A 189 13.49 -1.90 -19.48
N ASP A 190 13.21 -2.93 -20.24
CA ASP A 190 13.67 -4.27 -19.91
C ASP A 190 15.21 -4.28 -19.95
N LYS A 191 15.84 -4.95 -18.98
CA LYS A 191 17.27 -5.20 -19.01
C LYS A 191 17.46 -6.40 -19.93
N SER A 192 18.18 -6.22 -21.03
CA SER A 192 18.54 -7.30 -21.95
C SER A 192 20.03 -7.37 -22.14
N HIS A 193 20.54 -8.57 -22.24
CA HIS A 193 21.87 -8.86 -22.71
C HIS A 193 21.81 -9.20 -24.19
N ARG A 194 22.71 -8.60 -24.93
CA ARG A 194 22.90 -8.97 -26.33
C ARG A 194 23.69 -10.27 -26.37
N MET A 195 23.05 -11.34 -26.77
CA MET A 195 23.64 -12.66 -26.93
C MET A 195 24.22 -12.82 -28.33
N VAL A 196 25.25 -13.63 -28.44
CA VAL A 196 25.92 -14.00 -29.69
C VAL A 196 25.97 -15.50 -29.82
N GLU A 197 25.60 -16.01 -30.99
CA GLU A 197 25.70 -17.42 -31.31
C GLU A 197 26.17 -17.60 -32.76
N LEU A 198 26.70 -18.79 -33.12
CA LEU A 198 27.04 -19.09 -34.50
C LEU A 198 25.74 -19.16 -35.34
N ALA A 199 25.73 -18.46 -36.47
CA ALA A 199 24.62 -18.48 -37.43
C ALA A 199 24.73 -19.61 -38.44
N VAL A 200 25.87 -20.30 -38.48
CA VAL A 200 26.20 -21.43 -39.34
C VAL A 200 26.69 -22.59 -38.46
N ASN A 201 26.75 -23.82 -39.01
CA ASN A 201 27.32 -24.92 -38.27
C ASN A 201 28.79 -24.69 -37.97
N THR A 202 29.32 -25.38 -36.97
CA THR A 202 30.68 -25.18 -36.46
C THR A 202 31.74 -25.43 -37.53
N GLU A 203 31.54 -26.45 -38.41
CA GLU A 203 32.49 -26.82 -39.46
C GLU A 203 32.61 -25.70 -40.52
N ASP A 204 31.49 -25.18 -40.97
CA ASP A 204 31.45 -24.07 -41.92
C ASP A 204 32.02 -22.78 -41.30
N ALA A 205 31.75 -22.51 -40.01
CA ALA A 205 32.33 -21.36 -39.30
C ALA A 205 33.86 -21.43 -39.27
N TYR A 206 34.41 -22.59 -38.98
CA TYR A 206 35.88 -22.79 -39.07
C TYR A 206 36.39 -22.67 -40.49
N ALA A 207 35.77 -23.31 -41.51
CA ALA A 207 36.19 -23.23 -42.90
C ALA A 207 36.28 -21.78 -43.41
N LEU A 208 35.38 -20.89 -42.94
CA LEU A 208 35.35 -19.50 -43.32
C LEU A 208 36.36 -18.62 -42.55
N THR A 209 36.83 -19.03 -41.38
CA THR A 209 37.72 -18.22 -40.51
C THR A 209 39.17 -18.74 -40.47
N GLU A 210 39.40 -20.05 -40.59
CA GLU A 210 40.74 -20.69 -40.61
C GLU A 210 41.69 -20.05 -41.65
N PRO A 211 41.27 -19.85 -42.94
CA PRO A 211 42.20 -19.24 -43.93
C PRO A 211 42.62 -17.82 -43.55
N LYS A 212 41.86 -17.14 -42.71
CA LYS A 212 42.12 -15.76 -42.27
C LYS A 212 42.64 -15.66 -40.82
N ARG A 213 43.02 -16.77 -40.23
CA ARG A 213 43.44 -16.82 -38.81
C ARG A 213 44.55 -15.87 -38.46
N ARG A 214 45.58 -15.74 -39.34
CA ARG A 214 46.70 -14.84 -39.13
C ARG A 214 46.38 -13.37 -39.38
N SER A 215 45.48 -13.03 -40.31
CA SER A 215 45.10 -11.67 -40.67
C SER A 215 43.97 -11.11 -39.85
N ALA A 216 43.10 -11.97 -39.27
CA ALA A 216 41.96 -11.58 -38.46
C ALA A 216 41.78 -12.54 -37.27
N PRO A 217 42.79 -12.61 -36.36
CA PRO A 217 42.81 -13.63 -35.30
C PRO A 217 41.56 -13.54 -34.39
N ALA A 218 41.08 -12.32 -34.05
CA ALA A 218 39.92 -12.16 -33.20
C ALA A 218 38.63 -12.80 -33.75
N ARG A 219 38.49 -12.91 -35.10
CA ARG A 219 37.33 -13.61 -35.69
C ARG A 219 37.40 -15.12 -35.49
N TYR A 220 38.59 -15.67 -35.61
CA TYR A 220 38.84 -17.09 -35.39
C TYR A 220 38.58 -17.43 -33.90
N GLU A 221 39.10 -16.60 -32.97
CA GLU A 221 38.88 -16.81 -31.54
C GLU A 221 37.41 -16.72 -31.15
N VAL A 222 36.63 -15.84 -31.77
CA VAL A 222 35.15 -15.77 -31.56
C VAL A 222 34.49 -17.08 -31.99
N VAL A 223 34.87 -17.62 -33.17
CA VAL A 223 34.30 -18.91 -33.62
C VAL A 223 34.71 -20.03 -32.68
N ASN A 224 35.98 -20.08 -32.28
CA ASN A 224 36.51 -21.11 -31.38
C ASN A 224 35.82 -21.07 -30.01
N PHE A 225 35.60 -19.86 -29.47
CA PHE A 225 34.92 -19.67 -28.21
C PHE A 225 33.44 -20.09 -28.31
N LEU A 226 32.70 -19.59 -29.31
CA LEU A 226 31.29 -19.92 -29.48
C LEU A 226 31.03 -21.38 -29.86
N ALA A 227 31.99 -22.04 -30.53
CA ALA A 227 31.90 -23.49 -30.84
C ALA A 227 31.88 -24.35 -29.57
N THR A 228 32.57 -23.86 -28.50
CA THR A 228 32.64 -24.56 -27.20
C THR A 228 31.59 -24.09 -26.21
N ALA A 229 31.43 -22.76 -26.10
CA ALA A 229 30.53 -22.12 -25.11
C ALA A 229 29.07 -21.99 -25.59
N GLY A 230 28.85 -22.10 -26.92
CA GLY A 230 27.49 -21.90 -27.48
C GLY A 230 27.06 -20.42 -27.41
N ARG A 231 25.75 -20.23 -27.25
CA ARG A 231 25.14 -18.91 -27.12
C ARG A 231 25.61 -18.20 -25.86
N THR A 232 26.30 -17.04 -26.01
CA THR A 232 26.98 -16.35 -24.91
C THR A 232 26.78 -14.84 -25.00
N PRO A 233 26.73 -14.09 -23.86
CA PRO A 233 26.64 -12.63 -23.86
C PRO A 233 27.77 -11.98 -24.68
N ALA A 234 27.44 -11.00 -25.51
CA ALA A 234 28.41 -10.30 -26.39
C ALA A 234 29.55 -9.64 -25.59
N ALA A 235 29.31 -9.24 -24.36
CA ALA A 235 30.34 -8.67 -23.48
C ALA A 235 31.37 -9.73 -23.08
N GLU A 236 30.93 -10.94 -22.74
CA GLU A 236 31.82 -12.07 -22.41
C GLU A 236 32.58 -12.54 -23.61
N VAL A 237 31.95 -12.68 -24.79
CA VAL A 237 32.61 -12.98 -26.03
C VAL A 237 33.74 -11.97 -26.31
N SER A 238 33.43 -10.67 -26.14
CA SER A 238 34.45 -9.61 -26.32
C SER A 238 35.57 -9.71 -25.28
N TYR A 239 35.25 -10.03 -24.03
CA TYR A 239 36.22 -10.16 -22.94
C TYR A 239 37.21 -11.32 -23.18
N TYR A 240 36.68 -12.50 -23.48
CA TYR A 240 37.52 -13.70 -23.63
C TYR A 240 38.29 -13.76 -24.98
N THR A 241 37.71 -13.17 -26.04
CA THR A 241 38.31 -13.27 -27.41
C THR A 241 39.05 -12.01 -27.84
N GLY A 242 38.93 -10.92 -27.07
CA GLY A 242 39.47 -9.61 -27.46
C GLY A 242 38.76 -8.97 -28.67
N ALA A 243 37.63 -9.56 -29.13
CA ALA A 243 36.93 -9.03 -30.29
C ALA A 243 36.15 -7.75 -29.94
N SER A 244 36.37 -6.69 -30.72
CA SER A 244 35.62 -5.45 -30.59
C SER A 244 34.15 -5.59 -31.02
N SER A 245 33.27 -4.74 -30.53
CA SER A 245 31.87 -4.66 -31.00
C SER A 245 31.77 -4.44 -32.52
N ARG A 246 32.77 -3.77 -33.11
CA ARG A 246 32.86 -3.59 -34.57
C ARG A 246 33.16 -4.91 -35.29
N THR A 247 34.06 -5.72 -34.71
CA THR A 247 34.38 -7.07 -35.21
C THR A 247 33.16 -7.95 -35.20
N LEU A 248 32.43 -8.03 -34.08
CA LEU A 248 31.21 -8.80 -33.95
C LEU A 248 30.12 -8.35 -34.97
N LYS A 249 29.89 -7.05 -35.12
CA LYS A 249 28.98 -6.52 -36.14
C LYS A 249 29.37 -6.88 -37.57
N THR A 250 30.69 -6.97 -37.84
CA THR A 250 31.16 -7.36 -39.16
C THR A 250 30.96 -8.85 -39.42
N MET A 251 31.11 -9.69 -38.38
CA MET A 251 30.81 -11.14 -38.44
C MET A 251 29.32 -11.39 -38.60
N GLU A 252 28.44 -10.62 -37.95
CA GLU A 252 26.99 -10.66 -38.15
C GLU A 252 26.63 -10.36 -39.62
N LYS A 253 27.18 -9.26 -40.17
CA LYS A 253 26.96 -8.90 -41.58
C LYS A 253 27.46 -9.96 -42.58
N ALA A 254 28.48 -10.70 -42.16
CA ALA A 254 29.00 -11.82 -42.95
C ALA A 254 28.21 -13.14 -42.77
N GLY A 255 27.15 -13.14 -41.93
CA GLY A 255 26.33 -14.32 -41.67
C GLY A 255 27.01 -15.40 -40.83
N LEU A 256 28.14 -15.08 -40.18
CA LEU A 256 28.87 -16.04 -39.34
C LEU A 256 28.29 -16.19 -37.94
N ILE A 257 27.77 -15.07 -37.37
CA ILE A 257 27.13 -15.03 -36.06
C ILE A 257 25.77 -14.33 -36.16
N ALA A 258 24.92 -14.67 -35.26
CA ALA A 258 23.65 -13.99 -35.03
C ALA A 258 23.63 -13.35 -33.67
N PHE A 259 23.04 -12.17 -33.59
CA PHE A 259 22.68 -11.54 -32.31
C PHE A 259 21.24 -11.84 -31.97
N SER A 260 21.02 -12.14 -30.71
CA SER A 260 19.70 -12.17 -30.10
C SER A 260 19.71 -11.35 -28.83
N GLU A 261 18.55 -10.89 -28.39
CA GLU A 261 18.41 -10.25 -27.08
C GLU A 261 17.85 -11.26 -26.10
N GLU A 262 18.47 -11.37 -24.93
CA GLU A 262 17.99 -12.19 -23.84
C GLU A 262 17.66 -11.28 -22.67
N GLU A 263 16.43 -11.37 -22.22
CA GLU A 263 15.95 -10.57 -21.09
C GLU A 263 16.59 -11.09 -19.80
N GLU A 264 17.21 -10.19 -19.02
CA GLU A 264 17.72 -10.46 -17.70
C GLU A 264 16.75 -9.90 -16.65
N LEU A 265 16.12 -10.78 -15.89
CA LEU A 265 15.25 -10.38 -14.79
C LEU A 265 16.08 -10.08 -13.54
N ARG A 266 15.84 -8.93 -12.94
CA ARG A 266 16.48 -8.52 -11.68
C ARG A 266 15.78 -9.26 -10.53
N VAL A 267 16.34 -10.40 -10.17
CA VAL A 267 15.87 -11.21 -9.04
C VAL A 267 16.86 -11.02 -7.90
N PRO A 268 16.40 -10.83 -6.65
CA PRO A 268 17.30 -10.86 -5.50
C PRO A 268 18.06 -12.19 -5.48
N SER A 269 19.39 -12.15 -5.28
CA SER A 269 20.20 -13.38 -5.15
C SER A 269 19.74 -14.17 -3.93
N LEU A 270 19.54 -15.48 -4.13
CA LEU A 270 19.20 -16.45 -3.09
C LEU A 270 20.33 -17.47 -2.89
N ASP A 271 21.52 -17.17 -3.42
CA ASP A 271 22.64 -18.13 -3.50
C ASP A 271 23.16 -18.58 -2.12
N ASP A 272 22.89 -17.81 -1.06
CA ASP A 272 23.35 -18.06 0.31
C ASP A 272 22.23 -18.58 1.25
N VAL A 273 21.10 -19.03 0.72
CA VAL A 273 19.97 -19.46 1.54
C VAL A 273 19.96 -20.97 1.71
N GLU A 274 20.36 -21.45 2.90
CA GLU A 274 20.29 -22.87 3.24
C GLU A 274 18.82 -23.36 3.32
N PRO A 275 18.55 -24.63 2.93
CA PRO A 275 17.24 -25.21 3.11
C PRO A 275 16.76 -25.15 4.56
N GLY A 276 15.50 -24.76 4.75
CA GLY A 276 14.90 -24.67 6.08
C GLY A 276 14.77 -26.05 6.75
N PRO A 277 14.78 -26.12 8.09
CA PRO A 277 14.59 -27.35 8.82
C PRO A 277 13.19 -27.92 8.59
N GLU A 278 13.02 -29.22 8.84
CA GLU A 278 11.69 -29.86 8.78
C GLU A 278 10.71 -29.15 9.72
N ILE A 279 9.49 -28.89 9.21
CA ILE A 279 8.45 -28.23 9.98
C ILE A 279 7.74 -29.25 10.86
N VAL A 280 7.99 -29.18 12.16
CA VAL A 280 7.32 -29.99 13.18
C VAL A 280 6.23 -29.15 13.85
N LEU A 281 4.97 -29.60 13.72
CA LEU A 281 3.81 -28.94 14.33
C LEU A 281 3.49 -29.60 15.67
N ASN A 282 3.13 -28.78 16.68
CA ASN A 282 2.54 -29.29 17.90
C ASN A 282 1.07 -29.69 17.68
N GLU A 283 0.42 -30.30 18.68
CA GLU A 283 -0.95 -30.80 18.56
C GLU A 283 -2.00 -29.72 18.18
N GLU A 284 -1.88 -28.49 18.72
CA GLU A 284 -2.80 -27.41 18.37
C GLU A 284 -2.56 -26.92 16.94
N GLN A 285 -1.31 -26.78 16.56
CA GLN A 285 -0.91 -26.38 15.21
C GLN A 285 -1.30 -27.45 14.17
N GLN A 286 -1.13 -28.74 14.50
CA GLN A 286 -1.49 -29.85 13.63
C GLN A 286 -3.00 -29.89 13.37
N ARG A 287 -3.82 -29.73 14.41
CA ARG A 287 -5.28 -29.64 14.26
C ARG A 287 -5.70 -28.47 13.37
N ALA A 288 -5.16 -27.27 13.64
CA ALA A 288 -5.44 -26.08 12.85
C ALA A 288 -5.00 -26.27 11.38
N PHE A 289 -3.85 -26.85 11.14
CA PHE A 289 -3.35 -27.20 9.83
C PHE A 289 -4.29 -28.13 9.08
N GLU A 290 -4.71 -29.25 9.69
CA GLU A 290 -5.58 -30.26 9.07
C GLU A 290 -6.95 -29.67 8.73
N GLU A 291 -7.55 -28.88 9.62
CA GLU A 291 -8.81 -28.19 9.37
C GLU A 291 -8.73 -27.25 8.16
N ILE A 292 -7.64 -26.45 8.06
CA ILE A 292 -7.48 -25.52 6.95
C ILE A 292 -7.13 -26.25 5.67
N LEU A 293 -6.24 -27.26 5.71
CA LEU A 293 -5.87 -28.05 4.55
C LEU A 293 -7.06 -28.75 3.93
N GLY A 294 -7.96 -29.31 4.74
CA GLY A 294 -9.20 -29.89 4.26
C GLY A 294 -10.06 -28.91 3.45
N ARG A 295 -9.99 -27.60 3.75
CA ARG A 295 -10.68 -26.54 2.97
C ARG A 295 -9.97 -26.26 1.65
N VAL A 296 -8.64 -26.26 1.64
CA VAL A 296 -7.84 -26.12 0.40
C VAL A 296 -8.13 -27.27 -0.56
N GLN A 297 -8.20 -28.49 -0.03
CA GLN A 297 -8.52 -29.71 -0.78
C GLN A 297 -9.95 -29.71 -1.33
N ALA A 298 -10.90 -29.20 -0.55
CA ALA A 298 -12.30 -29.12 -0.96
C ALA A 298 -12.53 -28.21 -2.17
N ALA A 299 -11.57 -27.34 -2.53
CA ALA A 299 -11.63 -26.36 -3.62
C ALA A 299 -12.95 -25.55 -3.63
N LYS A 300 -13.40 -25.14 -2.45
CA LYS A 300 -14.56 -24.29 -2.25
C LYS A 300 -14.12 -23.02 -1.51
N PRO A 301 -14.73 -21.86 -1.84
CA PRO A 301 -14.46 -20.63 -1.12
C PRO A 301 -14.66 -20.83 0.38
N SER A 302 -13.67 -20.53 1.17
CA SER A 302 -13.75 -20.63 2.63
C SER A 302 -12.88 -19.57 3.30
N VAL A 303 -13.30 -19.07 4.46
CA VAL A 303 -12.52 -18.16 5.28
C VAL A 303 -12.34 -18.78 6.65
N THR A 304 -11.08 -18.83 7.10
CA THR A 304 -10.71 -19.33 8.43
C THR A 304 -9.98 -18.25 9.21
N LEU A 305 -10.42 -17.96 10.41
CA LEU A 305 -9.67 -17.18 11.39
C LEU A 305 -8.73 -18.12 12.16
N LEU A 306 -7.43 -18.00 11.91
CA LEU A 306 -6.41 -18.63 12.74
C LEU A 306 -6.06 -17.67 13.88
N HIS A 307 -6.77 -17.82 15.02
CA HIS A 307 -6.57 -17.02 16.21
C HIS A 307 -5.53 -17.69 17.09
N GLY A 308 -4.36 -17.10 17.21
CA GLY A 308 -3.26 -17.67 18.01
C GLY A 308 -2.53 -16.59 18.79
N VAL A 309 -2.28 -16.84 20.08
CA VAL A 309 -1.54 -15.92 20.94
C VAL A 309 -0.19 -15.52 20.33
N THR A 310 0.38 -14.41 20.78
CA THR A 310 1.71 -13.96 20.32
C THR A 310 2.75 -15.04 20.62
N GLY A 311 3.51 -15.47 19.60
CA GLY A 311 4.49 -16.54 19.73
C GLY A 311 3.91 -17.97 19.67
N SER A 312 2.64 -18.15 19.25
CA SER A 312 2.02 -19.48 19.07
C SER A 312 2.53 -20.28 17.85
N GLY A 313 3.42 -19.70 17.03
CA GLY A 313 3.97 -20.37 15.87
C GLY A 313 3.06 -20.40 14.64
N LYS A 314 2.15 -19.42 14.48
CA LYS A 314 1.30 -19.28 13.28
C LYS A 314 2.08 -19.44 11.96
N THR A 315 3.28 -18.88 11.90
CA THR A 315 4.12 -18.95 10.70
C THR A 315 4.49 -20.38 10.32
N GLN A 316 4.65 -21.31 11.29
CA GLN A 316 4.91 -22.73 10.99
C GLN A 316 3.70 -23.38 10.31
N VAL A 317 2.49 -23.04 10.79
CA VAL A 317 1.24 -23.50 10.16
C VAL A 317 1.14 -22.95 8.72
N TYR A 318 1.50 -21.68 8.51
CA TYR A 318 1.49 -21.07 7.16
C TYR A 318 2.44 -21.79 6.20
N LEU A 319 3.69 -22.01 6.62
CA LEU A 319 4.69 -22.67 5.79
C LEU A 319 4.23 -24.09 5.40
N ARG A 320 3.69 -24.86 6.36
CA ARG A 320 3.18 -26.19 6.11
C ARG A 320 1.96 -26.18 5.16
N LEU A 321 1.03 -25.23 5.35
CA LEU A 321 -0.12 -25.05 4.45
C LEU A 321 0.33 -24.72 3.02
N VAL A 322 1.32 -23.84 2.87
CA VAL A 322 1.87 -23.49 1.56
C VAL A 322 2.51 -24.74 0.91
N GLN A 323 3.34 -25.51 1.63
CA GLN A 323 3.95 -26.73 1.11
C GLN A 323 2.90 -27.70 0.54
N GLU A 324 1.85 -28.00 1.33
CA GLU A 324 0.79 -28.91 0.90
C GLU A 324 -0.06 -28.33 -0.25
N THR A 325 -0.28 -27.01 -0.25
CA THR A 325 -0.98 -26.36 -1.36
C THR A 325 -0.21 -26.51 -2.68
N LEU A 326 1.12 -26.38 -2.64
CA LEU A 326 1.98 -26.59 -3.82
C LEU A 326 2.00 -28.06 -4.23
N ALA A 327 2.00 -29.00 -3.29
CA ALA A 327 1.91 -30.44 -3.56
C ALA A 327 0.60 -30.81 -4.28
N LEU A 328 -0.48 -30.03 -4.05
CA LEU A 328 -1.75 -30.17 -4.77
C LEU A 328 -1.73 -29.53 -6.18
N GLY A 329 -0.58 -29.02 -6.65
CA GLY A 329 -0.46 -28.32 -7.93
C GLY A 329 -1.12 -26.96 -7.96
N LYS A 330 -1.39 -26.33 -6.79
CA LYS A 330 -1.96 -24.99 -6.65
C LYS A 330 -0.91 -23.98 -6.24
N THR A 331 -1.21 -22.71 -6.39
CA THR A 331 -0.35 -21.61 -5.96
C THR A 331 -0.85 -20.98 -4.66
N ALA A 332 0.04 -20.27 -3.96
CA ALA A 332 -0.27 -19.64 -2.69
C ALA A 332 0.17 -18.17 -2.65
N MET A 333 -0.60 -17.38 -1.93
CA MET A 333 -0.30 -15.98 -1.65
C MET A 333 -0.25 -15.76 -0.15
N VAL A 334 0.84 -15.15 0.33
CA VAL A 334 1.04 -14.82 1.74
C VAL A 334 1.22 -13.30 1.86
N LEU A 335 0.31 -12.68 2.57
CA LEU A 335 0.30 -11.25 2.80
C LEU A 335 0.72 -10.95 4.23
N VAL A 336 1.63 -10.02 4.37
CA VAL A 336 2.13 -9.53 5.66
C VAL A 336 2.10 -8.01 5.68
N PRO A 337 1.94 -7.36 6.84
CA PRO A 337 2.11 -5.92 6.96
C PRO A 337 3.51 -5.47 6.54
N GLU A 338 3.63 -4.24 5.99
CA GLU A 338 4.92 -3.71 5.48
C GLU A 338 6.05 -3.77 6.53
N ILE A 339 5.71 -3.51 7.79
CA ILE A 339 6.66 -3.53 8.92
C ILE A 339 7.02 -4.93 9.41
N VAL A 340 6.29 -5.96 9.03
CA VAL A 340 6.57 -7.37 9.36
C VAL A 340 7.38 -8.04 8.27
N LEU A 341 7.37 -7.50 7.06
CA LEU A 341 8.14 -8.03 5.94
C LEU A 341 9.63 -7.70 6.10
N THR A 342 10.26 -8.39 7.01
CA THR A 342 11.70 -8.26 7.30
C THR A 342 12.53 -9.16 6.38
N PRO A 343 13.83 -8.86 6.20
CA PRO A 343 14.75 -9.76 5.48
C PRO A 343 14.78 -11.17 6.07
N GLN A 344 14.59 -11.31 7.39
CA GLN A 344 14.50 -12.61 8.07
C GLN A 344 13.30 -13.42 7.58
N MET A 345 12.12 -12.77 7.44
CA MET A 345 10.92 -13.44 6.94
C MET A 345 11.08 -13.84 5.47
N MET A 346 11.69 -12.96 4.68
CA MET A 346 12.00 -13.24 3.28
C MET A 346 12.95 -14.44 3.16
N ARG A 347 14.05 -14.47 3.91
CA ARG A 347 14.98 -15.63 3.96
C ARG A 347 14.27 -16.90 4.40
N LYS A 348 13.41 -16.82 5.42
CA LYS A 348 12.65 -17.95 5.92
C LYS A 348 11.76 -18.57 4.84
N PHE A 349 11.03 -17.78 4.07
CA PHE A 349 10.22 -18.32 2.96
C PHE A 349 11.10 -18.84 1.82
N SER A 350 12.19 -18.15 1.49
CA SER A 350 13.13 -18.60 0.47
C SER A 350 13.83 -19.91 0.83
N SER A 351 14.09 -20.18 2.12
CA SER A 351 14.70 -21.43 2.58
C SER A 351 13.80 -22.65 2.37
N TYR A 352 12.47 -22.48 2.31
CA TYR A 352 11.51 -23.57 2.07
C TYR A 352 11.11 -23.68 0.59
N PHE A 353 11.07 -22.58 -0.15
CA PHE A 353 10.47 -22.56 -1.50
C PHE A 353 11.44 -22.15 -2.59
N GLY A 354 12.66 -21.71 -2.24
CA GLY A 354 13.74 -21.35 -3.18
C GLY A 354 13.31 -20.30 -4.19
N SER A 355 13.65 -20.55 -5.46
CA SER A 355 13.33 -19.67 -6.60
C SER A 355 11.84 -19.62 -6.95
N ARG A 356 11.02 -20.52 -6.39
CA ARG A 356 9.56 -20.56 -6.59
C ARG A 356 8.81 -19.45 -5.85
N VAL A 357 9.51 -18.59 -5.08
CA VAL A 357 8.95 -17.42 -4.36
C VAL A 357 9.19 -16.14 -5.14
N ALA A 358 8.15 -15.33 -5.28
CA ALA A 358 8.28 -13.92 -5.65
C ALA A 358 7.95 -13.02 -4.46
N MET A 359 8.71 -11.94 -4.34
CA MET A 359 8.50 -10.93 -3.29
C MET A 359 7.95 -9.65 -3.88
N LEU A 360 6.85 -9.12 -3.29
CA LEU A 360 6.21 -7.89 -3.74
C LEU A 360 5.96 -6.94 -2.57
N HIS A 361 6.81 -5.89 -2.45
CA HIS A 361 6.69 -4.88 -1.38
C HIS A 361 7.12 -3.49 -1.85
N SER A 362 6.84 -2.46 -1.03
CA SER A 362 7.09 -1.05 -1.35
C SER A 362 8.58 -0.70 -1.45
N SER A 363 9.45 -1.38 -0.71
CA SER A 363 10.91 -1.14 -0.70
C SER A 363 11.64 -1.64 -1.96
N LEU A 364 11.03 -2.53 -2.75
CA LEU A 364 11.59 -2.94 -4.04
C LEU A 364 11.63 -1.76 -5.01
N LYS A 365 12.72 -1.64 -5.76
CA LYS A 365 12.81 -0.71 -6.88
C LYS A 365 11.70 -1.02 -7.89
N MET A 366 11.25 -0.01 -8.60
CA MET A 366 10.16 -0.15 -9.58
C MET A 366 10.50 -1.19 -10.66
N THR A 367 11.77 -1.29 -11.06
CA THR A 367 12.30 -2.26 -12.01
C THR A 367 12.23 -3.69 -11.48
N GLU A 368 12.65 -3.93 -10.24
CA GLU A 368 12.61 -5.23 -9.58
C GLU A 368 11.16 -5.72 -9.42
N ARG A 369 10.27 -4.81 -9.00
CA ARG A 369 8.83 -5.12 -8.84
C ARG A 369 8.19 -5.52 -10.18
N TYR A 370 8.58 -4.86 -11.27
CA TYR A 370 8.13 -5.19 -12.61
C TYR A 370 8.66 -6.56 -13.07
N ASP A 371 9.91 -6.87 -12.77
CA ASP A 371 10.53 -8.14 -13.12
C ASP A 371 9.92 -9.31 -12.31
N GLN A 372 9.63 -9.11 -11.01
CA GLN A 372 8.87 -10.09 -10.22
C GLN A 372 7.48 -10.33 -10.80
N TRP A 373 6.77 -9.27 -11.19
CA TRP A 373 5.45 -9.40 -11.83
C TRP A 373 5.51 -10.22 -13.13
N LYS A 374 6.55 -10.05 -13.96
CA LYS A 374 6.76 -10.84 -15.17
C LYS A 374 6.97 -12.32 -14.85
N ARG A 375 7.79 -12.64 -13.84
CA ARG A 375 8.02 -14.01 -13.38
C ARG A 375 6.73 -14.70 -12.95
N ILE A 376 5.92 -14.01 -12.15
CA ILE A 376 4.62 -14.53 -11.70
C ILE A 376 3.71 -14.79 -12.91
N ARG A 377 3.63 -13.83 -13.83
CA ARG A 377 2.78 -13.94 -15.02
C ARG A 377 3.20 -15.10 -15.94
N ARG A 378 4.48 -15.36 -16.06
CA ARG A 378 5.04 -16.48 -16.84
C ARG A 378 4.81 -17.84 -16.18
N GLY A 379 4.44 -17.86 -14.90
CA GLY A 379 4.26 -19.10 -14.14
C GLY A 379 5.58 -19.69 -13.63
N GLU A 380 6.63 -18.87 -13.51
CA GLU A 380 7.93 -19.25 -12.93
C GLU A 380 7.90 -19.28 -11.40
N VAL A 381 6.77 -18.90 -10.80
CA VAL A 381 6.59 -18.69 -9.37
C VAL A 381 5.27 -19.31 -8.91
N ASP A 382 5.31 -20.00 -7.78
CA ASP A 382 4.15 -20.63 -7.17
C ASP A 382 3.72 -19.97 -5.85
N VAL A 383 4.62 -19.23 -5.22
CA VAL A 383 4.37 -18.53 -3.96
C VAL A 383 4.63 -17.03 -4.14
N VAL A 384 3.67 -16.22 -3.78
CA VAL A 384 3.86 -14.77 -3.68
C VAL A 384 3.84 -14.37 -2.21
N LEU A 385 4.96 -13.81 -1.72
CA LEU A 385 5.07 -13.19 -0.41
C LEU A 385 5.10 -11.68 -0.59
N GLY A 386 4.24 -10.96 0.11
CA GLY A 386 4.29 -9.52 -0.03
C GLY A 386 3.34 -8.75 0.87
N THR A 387 3.29 -7.45 0.63
CA THR A 387 2.38 -6.55 1.33
C THR A 387 1.04 -6.45 0.61
N ARG A 388 0.16 -5.57 1.05
CA ARG A 388 -1.17 -5.33 0.49
C ARG A 388 -1.23 -5.39 -1.06
N SER A 389 -0.24 -4.82 -1.74
CA SER A 389 -0.20 -4.77 -3.20
C SER A 389 0.02 -6.14 -3.87
N ALA A 390 0.51 -7.12 -3.13
CA ALA A 390 0.73 -8.48 -3.65
C ALA A 390 -0.57 -9.21 -4.00
N LEU A 391 -1.72 -8.76 -3.48
CA LEU A 391 -3.04 -9.26 -3.87
C LEU A 391 -3.33 -9.17 -5.38
N PHE A 392 -2.66 -8.27 -6.07
CA PHE A 392 -2.84 -8.07 -7.51
C PHE A 392 -1.83 -8.84 -8.37
N ALA A 393 -1.06 -9.73 -7.75
CA ALA A 393 -0.15 -10.62 -8.48
C ALA A 393 -0.94 -11.58 -9.39
N PRO A 394 -0.55 -11.73 -10.67
CA PRO A 394 -1.27 -12.56 -11.63
C PRO A 394 -0.94 -14.05 -11.47
N LEU A 395 -1.11 -14.59 -10.24
CA LEU A 395 -0.97 -16.01 -9.97
C LEU A 395 -2.08 -16.79 -10.67
N LYS A 396 -1.71 -17.90 -11.26
CA LYS A 396 -2.65 -18.86 -11.84
C LYS A 396 -2.95 -19.98 -10.84
N ASN A 397 -4.16 -20.54 -10.90
CA ASN A 397 -4.56 -21.68 -10.06
C ASN A 397 -4.38 -21.43 -8.55
N LEU A 398 -4.77 -20.26 -8.09
CA LEU A 398 -4.63 -19.84 -6.69
C LEU A 398 -5.51 -20.72 -5.78
N GLY A 399 -4.87 -21.41 -4.82
CA GLY A 399 -5.54 -22.32 -3.88
C GLY A 399 -5.59 -21.80 -2.44
N LEU A 400 -4.65 -20.94 -2.07
CA LEU A 400 -4.50 -20.46 -0.70
C LEU A 400 -4.11 -18.99 -0.66
N ILE A 401 -4.82 -18.22 0.15
CA ILE A 401 -4.48 -16.85 0.51
C ILE A 401 -4.30 -16.80 2.03
N ILE A 402 -3.17 -16.34 2.51
CA ILE A 402 -2.90 -16.11 3.93
C ILE A 402 -2.72 -14.62 4.14
N MET A 403 -3.41 -14.04 5.13
CA MET A 403 -3.19 -12.67 5.58
C MET A 403 -2.79 -12.70 7.05
N ASP A 404 -1.50 -12.49 7.31
CA ASP A 404 -0.98 -12.43 8.68
C ASP A 404 -1.23 -11.06 9.29
N GLU A 405 -1.39 -11.01 10.62
CA GLU A 405 -1.72 -9.79 11.37
C GLU A 405 -2.89 -9.02 10.71
N GLU A 406 -4.01 -9.74 10.45
CA GLU A 406 -5.13 -9.23 9.66
C GLU A 406 -5.75 -7.94 10.20
N GLN A 407 -5.59 -7.67 11.51
CA GLN A 407 -6.05 -6.45 12.18
C GLN A 407 -5.29 -5.19 11.76
N GLU A 408 -4.16 -5.34 11.04
CA GLU A 408 -3.31 -4.19 10.71
C GLU A 408 -3.99 -3.19 9.78
N GLY A 409 -3.90 -1.90 10.15
CA GLY A 409 -4.47 -0.80 9.37
C GLY A 409 -3.82 -0.63 7.99
N SER A 410 -2.59 -1.11 7.80
CA SER A 410 -1.87 -1.05 6.52
C SER A 410 -2.54 -1.85 5.40
N TYR A 411 -3.46 -2.75 5.71
CA TYR A 411 -4.30 -3.44 4.73
C TYR A 411 -5.36 -2.55 4.10
N GLN A 412 -5.66 -1.40 4.68
CA GLN A 412 -6.50 -0.38 4.04
C GLN A 412 -5.65 0.61 3.23
N SER A 413 -6.04 0.89 1.98
CA SER A 413 -5.35 1.85 1.13
C SER A 413 -5.69 3.29 1.50
N GLU A 414 -4.69 4.14 1.70
CA GLU A 414 -4.87 5.58 1.90
C GLU A 414 -5.08 6.33 0.58
N ASN A 415 -4.62 5.76 -0.53
CA ASN A 415 -4.72 6.32 -1.88
C ASN A 415 -5.93 5.75 -2.64
N VAL A 416 -6.44 6.51 -3.58
CA VAL A 416 -7.54 6.08 -4.48
C VAL A 416 -7.04 5.02 -5.46
N PRO A 417 -7.78 3.91 -5.58
CA PRO A 417 -8.94 3.47 -4.80
C PRO A 417 -8.57 3.12 -3.35
N ARG A 418 -9.37 3.58 -2.40
CA ARG A 418 -9.17 3.31 -0.97
C ARG A 418 -9.73 1.94 -0.59
N TYR A 419 -9.14 0.92 -1.17
CA TYR A 419 -9.59 -0.46 -0.97
C TYR A 419 -9.10 -1.05 0.35
N ASP A 420 -9.89 -1.98 0.88
CA ASP A 420 -9.49 -2.87 1.96
C ASP A 420 -9.01 -4.19 1.37
N ALA A 421 -7.78 -4.58 1.68
CA ALA A 421 -7.17 -5.80 1.17
C ALA A 421 -7.92 -7.06 1.60
N ARG A 422 -8.56 -7.06 2.79
CA ARG A 422 -9.38 -8.17 3.28
C ARG A 422 -10.59 -8.40 2.37
N GLU A 423 -11.24 -7.32 1.92
CA GLU A 423 -12.38 -7.41 0.99
C GLU A 423 -11.95 -7.90 -0.40
N VAL A 424 -10.80 -7.43 -0.89
CA VAL A 424 -10.22 -7.90 -2.15
C VAL A 424 -9.83 -9.38 -2.03
N ALA A 425 -9.21 -9.80 -0.93
CA ALA A 425 -8.86 -11.20 -0.68
C ALA A 425 -10.10 -12.11 -0.65
N LYS A 426 -11.20 -11.66 -0.02
CA LYS A 426 -12.49 -12.38 -0.05
C LYS A 426 -13.06 -12.49 -1.46
N TYR A 427 -12.97 -11.43 -2.25
CA TYR A 427 -13.38 -11.49 -3.66
C TYR A 427 -12.55 -12.51 -4.46
N LEU A 428 -11.22 -12.49 -4.31
CA LEU A 428 -10.34 -13.47 -4.94
C LEU A 428 -10.62 -14.90 -4.46
N CYS A 429 -10.82 -15.09 -3.16
CA CYS A 429 -11.19 -16.37 -2.55
C CYS A 429 -12.43 -16.97 -3.23
N VAL A 430 -13.47 -16.17 -3.42
CA VAL A 430 -14.72 -16.62 -4.07
C VAL A 430 -14.47 -16.94 -5.56
N ARG A 431 -13.78 -16.06 -6.26
CA ARG A 431 -13.50 -16.20 -7.69
C ARG A 431 -12.65 -17.44 -8.01
N GLU A 432 -11.57 -17.63 -7.26
CA GLU A 432 -10.60 -18.71 -7.48
C GLU A 432 -10.97 -20.02 -6.77
N LYS A 433 -12.06 -20.03 -5.99
CA LYS A 433 -12.44 -21.13 -5.11
C LYS A 433 -11.31 -21.53 -4.16
N ALA A 434 -10.57 -20.52 -3.66
CA ALA A 434 -9.43 -20.69 -2.78
C ALA A 434 -9.85 -20.70 -1.31
N ALA A 435 -8.96 -21.15 -0.42
CA ALA A 435 -9.07 -20.95 1.01
C ALA A 435 -8.39 -19.63 1.41
N LEU A 436 -9.05 -18.83 2.24
CA LEU A 436 -8.52 -17.61 2.84
C LEU A 436 -8.30 -17.80 4.34
N VAL A 437 -7.11 -17.53 4.80
CA VAL A 437 -6.73 -17.61 6.22
C VAL A 437 -6.41 -16.20 6.72
N PHE A 438 -7.15 -15.75 7.72
CA PHE A 438 -6.84 -14.56 8.52
C PHE A 438 -6.11 -14.99 9.77
N GLY A 439 -4.83 -14.62 9.90
CA GLY A 439 -4.01 -14.92 11.07
C GLY A 439 -3.87 -13.71 11.97
N SER A 440 -4.13 -13.88 13.25
CA SER A 440 -4.01 -12.80 14.23
C SER A 440 -3.90 -13.32 15.66
N ALA A 441 -3.20 -12.56 16.51
CA ALA A 441 -3.30 -12.69 17.96
C ALA A 441 -4.43 -11.85 18.55
N THR A 442 -4.80 -10.79 17.86
CA THR A 442 -5.82 -9.82 18.24
C THR A 442 -6.72 -9.52 17.04
N PRO A 443 -7.55 -10.49 16.61
CA PRO A 443 -8.39 -10.35 15.44
C PRO A 443 -9.22 -9.07 15.45
N THR A 444 -9.58 -8.53 14.27
CA THR A 444 -10.54 -7.44 14.22
C THR A 444 -11.88 -7.91 14.79
N VAL A 445 -12.59 -7.00 15.43
CA VAL A 445 -13.92 -7.30 16.01
C VAL A 445 -14.88 -7.79 14.92
N GLU A 446 -14.78 -7.29 13.71
CA GLU A 446 -15.56 -7.75 12.55
C GLU A 446 -15.22 -9.18 12.15
N THR A 447 -13.94 -9.55 12.14
CA THR A 447 -13.51 -10.93 11.81
C THR A 447 -13.93 -11.91 12.91
N ALA A 448 -13.75 -11.54 14.18
CA ALA A 448 -14.18 -12.34 15.32
C ALA A 448 -15.70 -12.55 15.33
N TRP A 449 -16.47 -11.49 15.07
CA TRP A 449 -17.92 -11.57 14.94
C TRP A 449 -18.35 -12.49 13.80
N ALA A 450 -17.72 -12.38 12.63
CA ALA A 450 -18.01 -13.26 11.50
C ALA A 450 -17.73 -14.73 11.81
N ALA A 451 -16.68 -15.01 12.61
CA ALA A 451 -16.39 -16.36 13.09
C ALA A 451 -17.39 -16.84 14.12
N GLU A 452 -17.83 -15.99 15.05
CA GLU A 452 -18.85 -16.31 16.05
C GLU A 452 -20.21 -16.62 15.39
N GLN A 453 -20.58 -15.90 14.33
CA GLN A 453 -21.79 -16.14 13.54
C GLN A 453 -21.69 -17.36 12.61
N GLY A 454 -20.57 -18.08 12.59
CA GLY A 454 -20.34 -19.23 11.70
C GLY A 454 -20.09 -18.90 10.24
N ASN A 455 -19.96 -17.60 9.89
CA ASN A 455 -19.59 -17.18 8.54
C ASN A 455 -18.13 -17.50 8.21
N TYR A 456 -17.25 -17.51 9.23
CA TYR A 456 -15.87 -17.95 9.14
C TYR A 456 -15.65 -19.13 10.06
N GLN A 457 -14.70 -19.99 9.71
CA GLN A 457 -14.24 -21.02 10.63
C GLN A 457 -13.26 -20.41 11.63
N LYS A 458 -13.13 -20.99 12.82
CA LYS A 458 -12.18 -20.52 13.85
C LYS A 458 -11.27 -21.67 14.24
N ALA A 459 -9.97 -21.53 13.99
CA ALA A 459 -8.90 -22.40 14.46
C ALA A 459 -8.12 -21.67 15.56
N LEU A 460 -7.84 -22.34 16.68
CA LEU A 460 -7.27 -21.74 17.89
C LEU A 460 -5.89 -22.30 18.20
N LEU A 461 -4.93 -21.41 18.50
CA LEU A 461 -3.61 -21.73 19.03
C LEU A 461 -3.45 -20.99 20.38
N ARG A 462 -3.78 -21.67 21.46
CA ARG A 462 -3.85 -21.05 22.81
C ARG A 462 -2.52 -20.97 23.52
N ARG A 463 -1.53 -21.82 23.13
CA ARG A 463 -0.24 -21.92 23.79
C ARG A 463 0.86 -21.26 22.96
N ARG A 464 1.86 -20.69 23.63
CA ARG A 464 3.10 -20.30 22.98
C ARG A 464 3.85 -21.53 22.51
N TYR A 465 4.56 -21.41 21.39
CA TYR A 465 5.36 -22.50 20.81
C TYR A 465 6.46 -23.00 21.79
N ASN A 466 7.07 -22.07 22.54
CA ASN A 466 8.16 -22.36 23.47
C ASN A 466 7.67 -22.66 24.90
N GLU A 467 6.37 -22.82 25.13
CA GLU A 467 5.74 -23.05 26.46
C GLU A 467 6.08 -21.99 27.53
N ASN A 468 6.72 -20.87 27.15
CA ASN A 468 7.06 -19.78 28.05
C ASN A 468 5.80 -19.09 28.58
N ALA A 469 5.81 -18.75 29.88
CA ALA A 469 4.74 -17.97 30.49
C ALA A 469 4.57 -16.61 29.79
N LEU A 470 3.36 -16.07 29.85
CA LEU A 470 3.11 -14.69 29.43
C LEU A 470 3.90 -13.73 30.32
N PRO A 471 4.33 -12.55 29.79
CA PRO A 471 5.03 -11.56 30.59
C PRO A 471 4.19 -11.08 31.78
N GLU A 472 4.84 -10.81 32.91
CA GLU A 472 4.21 -10.13 34.03
C GLU A 472 4.00 -8.64 33.68
N VAL A 473 2.77 -8.16 33.87
CA VAL A 473 2.41 -6.80 33.49
C VAL A 473 2.00 -5.98 34.69
N LEU A 474 2.70 -4.88 34.91
CA LEU A 474 2.38 -3.86 35.91
C LEU A 474 1.70 -2.67 35.23
N ILE A 475 0.56 -2.24 35.75
CA ILE A 475 -0.10 -0.99 35.34
C ILE A 475 0.32 0.11 36.31
N ALA A 476 1.07 1.11 35.81
CA ALA A 476 1.51 2.25 36.58
C ALA A 476 0.50 3.41 36.43
N ASP A 477 -0.07 3.85 37.55
CA ASP A 477 -1.02 4.96 37.59
C ASP A 477 -0.28 6.30 37.64
N LEU A 478 -0.24 7.00 36.51
CA LEU A 478 0.42 8.31 36.39
C LEU A 478 -0.21 9.41 37.24
N ARG A 479 -1.45 9.25 37.70
CA ARG A 479 -2.08 10.19 38.63
C ARG A 479 -1.45 10.08 40.03
N GLN A 480 -1.22 8.84 40.47
CA GLN A 480 -0.53 8.60 41.75
C GLN A 480 0.92 9.06 41.71
N GLU A 481 1.60 8.91 40.58
CA GLU A 481 2.96 9.43 40.40
C GLU A 481 3.02 10.95 40.61
N ILE A 482 2.09 11.70 40.01
CA ILE A 482 1.99 13.16 40.17
C ILE A 482 1.72 13.52 41.63
N LEU A 483 0.78 12.84 42.30
CA LEU A 483 0.46 13.08 43.72
C LEU A 483 1.66 12.77 44.64
N ASN A 484 2.49 11.79 44.27
CA ASN A 484 3.69 11.43 44.99
C ASN A 484 4.91 12.30 44.63
N GLY A 485 4.73 13.35 43.85
CA GLY A 485 5.78 14.30 43.50
C GLY A 485 6.63 13.92 42.29
N ASN A 486 6.21 12.91 41.49
CA ASN A 486 6.84 12.55 40.22
C ASN A 486 5.98 12.99 39.01
N PRO A 487 6.15 14.22 38.49
CA PRO A 487 5.44 14.69 37.31
C PRO A 487 6.11 14.28 35.98
N GLY A 488 7.19 13.50 36.02
CA GLY A 488 7.99 13.06 34.88
C GLY A 488 7.24 12.14 33.91
N LEU A 489 7.89 11.81 32.80
CA LEU A 489 7.36 10.87 31.78
C LEU A 489 7.63 9.41 32.15
N ILE A 490 8.60 9.18 33.03
CA ILE A 490 9.00 7.85 33.52
C ILE A 490 8.45 7.67 34.93
N SER A 491 7.51 6.73 35.11
CA SER A 491 6.95 6.41 36.42
C SER A 491 7.98 5.71 37.32
N THR A 492 7.82 5.84 38.63
CA THR A 492 8.68 5.17 39.64
C THR A 492 8.75 3.65 39.40
N PRO A 493 7.64 2.91 39.14
CA PRO A 493 7.71 1.50 38.83
C PRO A 493 8.52 1.18 37.55
N LEU A 494 8.36 1.97 36.47
CA LEU A 494 9.14 1.74 35.26
C LEU A 494 10.62 2.03 35.47
N ARG A 495 10.95 3.07 36.21
CA ARG A 495 12.32 3.41 36.56
C ARG A 495 12.99 2.27 37.35
N GLN A 496 12.31 1.74 38.35
CA GLN A 496 12.83 0.60 39.16
C GLN A 496 13.07 -0.64 38.30
N GLU A 497 12.19 -0.95 37.36
CA GLU A 497 12.36 -2.08 36.44
C GLU A 497 13.51 -1.84 35.45
N LEU A 498 13.71 -0.61 34.98
CA LEU A 498 14.86 -0.24 34.13
C LEU A 498 16.18 -0.38 34.91
N GLU A 499 16.23 0.07 36.17
CA GLU A 499 17.39 -0.09 37.05
C GLU A 499 17.77 -1.56 37.23
N LYS A 500 16.79 -2.44 37.48
CA LYS A 500 17.00 -3.89 37.58
C LYS A 500 17.54 -4.49 36.27
N ASN A 501 16.95 -4.08 35.12
CA ASN A 501 17.36 -4.57 33.82
C ASN A 501 18.80 -4.17 33.46
N LEU A 502 19.14 -2.90 33.70
CA LEU A 502 20.50 -2.38 33.52
C LEU A 502 21.51 -3.12 34.34
N ALA A 503 21.20 -3.36 35.66
CA ALA A 503 22.05 -4.12 36.54
C ALA A 503 22.24 -5.60 36.11
N ALA A 504 21.23 -6.19 35.47
CA ALA A 504 21.26 -7.53 34.91
C ALA A 504 21.95 -7.64 33.54
N GLY A 505 22.32 -6.54 32.92
CA GLY A 505 22.84 -6.49 31.54
C GLY A 505 21.82 -6.92 30.49
N GLU A 506 20.53 -6.71 30.75
CA GLU A 506 19.41 -7.06 29.89
C GLU A 506 18.91 -5.84 29.12
N GLN A 507 18.25 -6.09 28.01
CA GLN A 507 17.77 -5.03 27.13
C GLN A 507 16.31 -4.67 27.42
N SER A 508 15.98 -3.39 27.22
CA SER A 508 14.65 -2.84 27.43
C SER A 508 14.14 -2.14 26.17
N ILE A 509 12.86 -2.32 25.87
CA ILE A 509 12.16 -1.55 24.82
C ILE A 509 11.18 -0.59 25.48
N LEU A 510 11.32 0.70 25.16
CA LEU A 510 10.37 1.74 25.58
C LEU A 510 9.54 2.18 24.38
N PHE A 511 8.24 2.01 24.52
CA PHE A 511 7.28 2.30 23.46
C PHE A 511 6.49 3.56 23.74
N LEU A 512 6.51 4.50 22.78
CA LEU A 512 5.67 5.70 22.79
C LEU A 512 4.76 5.72 21.56
N ASN A 513 3.45 5.76 21.75
CA ASN A 513 2.54 5.89 20.62
C ASN A 513 2.44 7.36 20.16
N ARG A 514 3.20 7.70 19.10
CA ARG A 514 3.23 9.05 18.50
C ARG A 514 2.41 9.09 17.20
N ARG A 515 1.11 8.81 17.20
CA ARG A 515 0.29 9.16 16.03
C ARG A 515 -0.54 10.40 16.30
N GLY A 516 -0.21 11.49 15.58
CA GLY A 516 -0.97 12.72 15.46
C GLY A 516 -0.55 13.83 16.44
N SER A 517 -0.64 15.06 15.93
CA SER A 517 -0.52 16.32 16.69
C SER A 517 -1.74 16.57 17.59
N SER A 518 -2.62 15.59 17.77
CA SER A 518 -3.81 15.70 18.59
C SER A 518 -3.41 15.75 20.07
N ARG A 519 -3.46 16.92 20.64
CA ARG A 519 -3.29 17.10 22.08
C ARG A 519 -4.56 16.60 22.75
N MET A 520 -4.45 15.48 23.45
CA MET A 520 -5.50 14.96 24.30
C MET A 520 -5.60 15.84 25.55
N LEU A 521 -6.82 16.21 25.93
CA LEU A 521 -7.10 16.88 27.19
C LEU A 521 -7.66 15.85 28.17
N LEU A 522 -7.07 15.75 29.37
CA LEU A 522 -7.57 14.91 30.45
C LEU A 522 -7.30 15.55 31.83
N CYS A 523 -8.05 15.09 32.84
CA CYS A 523 -7.80 15.47 34.20
C CYS A 523 -6.60 14.71 34.79
N GLY A 524 -5.60 15.45 35.29
CA GLY A 524 -4.41 14.86 35.94
C GLY A 524 -4.72 14.14 37.26
N GLU A 525 -5.86 14.43 37.92
CA GLU A 525 -6.20 13.89 39.23
C GLU A 525 -7.14 12.69 39.16
N CYS A 526 -8.23 12.76 38.38
CA CYS A 526 -9.22 11.68 38.29
C CYS A 526 -9.15 10.87 36.97
N GLY A 527 -8.41 11.36 35.96
CA GLY A 527 -8.31 10.69 34.66
C GLY A 527 -9.51 10.96 33.72
N TYR A 528 -10.41 11.90 34.07
CA TYR A 528 -11.53 12.27 33.23
C TYR A 528 -11.06 12.74 31.84
N VAL A 529 -11.68 12.21 30.79
CA VAL A 529 -11.46 12.62 29.39
C VAL A 529 -12.77 13.17 28.84
N PRO A 530 -12.80 14.41 28.28
CA PRO A 530 -14.01 14.98 27.70
C PRO A 530 -14.60 14.13 26.59
N GLN A 531 -15.89 13.80 26.70
CA GLN A 531 -16.62 12.98 25.73
C GLN A 531 -17.72 13.81 25.06
N CYS A 532 -17.97 13.55 23.80
CA CYS A 532 -19.07 14.17 23.07
C CYS A 532 -20.42 13.72 23.64
N PRO A 533 -21.29 14.65 24.06
CA PRO A 533 -22.60 14.28 24.64
C PRO A 533 -23.54 13.60 23.66
N ARG A 534 -23.26 13.70 22.33
CA ARG A 534 -24.09 13.09 21.27
C ARG A 534 -23.54 11.75 20.79
N CYS A 535 -22.21 11.60 20.74
CA CYS A 535 -21.57 10.42 20.18
C CYS A 535 -20.85 9.57 21.22
N SER A 536 -20.68 10.07 22.45
CA SER A 536 -19.90 9.43 23.53
C SER A 536 -18.47 9.02 23.12
N THR A 537 -17.91 9.65 22.10
CA THR A 537 -16.51 9.52 21.71
C THR A 537 -15.69 10.59 22.39
N ALA A 538 -14.39 10.34 22.63
CA ALA A 538 -13.48 11.37 23.14
C ALA A 538 -13.44 12.55 22.18
N MET A 539 -13.42 13.79 22.72
CA MET A 539 -13.31 14.99 21.91
C MET A 539 -11.85 15.41 21.73
N THR A 540 -11.54 15.88 20.54
CA THR A 540 -10.19 16.34 20.20
C THR A 540 -10.02 17.82 20.54
N TYR A 541 -8.94 18.16 21.24
CA TYR A 541 -8.58 19.56 21.52
C TYR A 541 -7.89 20.23 20.32
N HIS A 542 -8.40 21.37 19.91
CA HIS A 542 -7.85 22.20 18.84
C HIS A 542 -7.18 23.45 19.43
N SER A 543 -5.85 23.46 19.41
CA SER A 543 -5.06 24.57 19.97
C SER A 543 -5.25 25.91 19.23
N ALA A 544 -5.65 25.87 17.95
CA ALA A 544 -5.87 27.07 17.14
C ALA A 544 -7.04 27.93 17.63
N ASN A 545 -8.03 27.34 18.29
CA ASN A 545 -9.23 28.03 18.77
C ASN A 545 -9.61 27.71 20.22
N GLY A 546 -8.79 26.93 20.95
CA GLY A 546 -9.03 26.56 22.34
C GLY A 546 -10.29 25.73 22.60
N ARG A 547 -10.75 24.95 21.60
CA ARG A 547 -12.01 24.22 21.68
C ARG A 547 -11.82 22.72 21.63
N LEU A 548 -12.71 22.01 22.30
CA LEU A 548 -12.95 20.59 22.12
C LEU A 548 -13.92 20.36 20.96
N MET A 549 -13.65 19.36 20.11
CA MET A 549 -14.47 19.09 18.93
C MET A 549 -14.63 17.59 18.70
N CYS A 550 -15.85 17.19 18.36
CA CYS A 550 -16.19 15.86 17.90
C CYS A 550 -16.16 15.82 16.37
N HIS A 551 -15.28 15.04 15.77
CA HIS A 551 -15.17 14.93 14.31
C HIS A 551 -16.22 14.01 13.66
N TYR A 552 -17.10 13.36 14.45
CA TYR A 552 -18.25 12.61 13.92
C TYR A 552 -19.45 13.51 13.67
N CYS A 553 -19.90 14.26 14.69
CA CYS A 553 -21.13 15.04 14.59
C CYS A 553 -20.89 16.55 14.48
N GLY A 554 -19.66 17.03 14.64
CA GLY A 554 -19.32 18.45 14.60
C GLY A 554 -19.66 19.21 15.91
N HIS A 555 -20.06 18.50 16.99
CA HIS A 555 -20.24 19.16 18.30
C HIS A 555 -18.94 19.79 18.76
N SER A 556 -19.02 21.03 19.26
CA SER A 556 -17.86 21.76 19.72
C SER A 556 -18.20 22.59 20.94
N GLU A 557 -17.32 22.57 21.94
CA GLU A 557 -17.43 23.34 23.17
C GLU A 557 -16.08 23.94 23.57
N PRO A 558 -16.04 25.01 24.37
CA PRO A 558 -14.78 25.52 24.90
C PRO A 558 -14.08 24.46 25.77
N ALA A 559 -12.76 24.37 25.68
CA ALA A 559 -12.01 23.57 26.64
C ALA A 559 -12.03 24.23 28.03
N ALA A 560 -12.36 23.46 29.05
CA ALA A 560 -12.33 23.90 30.44
C ALA A 560 -10.91 23.69 31.00
N ASP A 561 -10.45 24.61 31.84
CA ASP A 561 -9.18 24.47 32.58
C ASP A 561 -9.33 23.58 33.82
N THR A 562 -10.58 23.44 34.31
CA THR A 562 -10.91 22.62 35.49
C THR A 562 -11.79 21.44 35.11
N CYS A 563 -11.57 20.31 35.77
CA CYS A 563 -12.31 19.08 35.56
C CYS A 563 -13.77 19.20 36.05
N PRO A 564 -14.78 18.87 35.24
CA PRO A 564 -16.15 18.94 35.68
C PRO A 564 -16.52 17.86 36.71
N GLU A 565 -15.74 16.76 36.81
CA GLU A 565 -16.00 15.64 37.72
C GLU A 565 -15.40 15.86 39.14
N CYS A 566 -14.16 16.35 39.22
CA CYS A 566 -13.44 16.48 40.51
C CYS A 566 -12.93 17.88 40.86
N GLY A 567 -13.05 18.85 39.94
CA GLY A 567 -12.50 20.21 40.13
C GLY A 567 -10.98 20.33 39.91
N GLY A 568 -10.30 19.20 39.63
CA GLY A 568 -8.85 19.20 39.40
C GLY A 568 -8.44 19.81 38.05
N TRP A 569 -7.14 19.97 37.82
CA TRP A 569 -6.63 20.62 36.60
C TRP A 569 -6.68 19.75 35.37
N MET A 570 -7.15 20.32 34.26
CA MET A 570 -7.13 19.66 32.94
C MET A 570 -5.73 19.82 32.32
N LYS A 571 -5.16 18.69 31.89
CA LYS A 571 -3.79 18.59 31.37
C LYS A 571 -3.78 18.17 29.92
N HIS A 572 -2.93 18.82 29.11
CA HIS A 572 -2.62 18.34 27.77
C HIS A 572 -1.60 17.21 27.83
N VAL A 573 -1.95 16.04 27.30
CA VAL A 573 -1.07 14.88 27.26
C VAL A 573 -0.50 14.70 25.85
N GLY A 574 0.80 14.57 25.77
CA GLY A 574 1.55 14.30 24.56
C GLY A 574 3.01 14.70 24.75
N ALA A 575 3.90 13.71 24.86
CA ALA A 575 5.33 13.92 24.84
C ALA A 575 5.90 13.43 23.50
N GLY A 576 6.94 14.11 23.01
CA GLY A 576 7.74 13.59 21.90
C GLY A 576 8.81 12.62 22.40
N THR A 577 9.26 11.70 21.53
CA THR A 577 10.37 10.77 21.84
C THR A 577 11.63 11.48 22.30
N GLN A 578 11.88 12.68 21.81
CA GLN A 578 13.03 13.50 22.22
C GLN A 578 12.99 13.86 23.71
N LYS A 579 11.84 14.31 24.23
CA LYS A 579 11.71 14.63 25.68
C LYS A 579 11.88 13.42 26.56
N VAL A 580 11.40 12.27 26.10
CA VAL A 580 11.60 10.99 26.80
C VAL A 580 13.07 10.60 26.80
N GLU A 581 13.77 10.77 25.69
CA GLU A 581 15.20 10.51 25.60
C GLU A 581 16.02 11.43 26.52
N GLU A 582 15.67 12.72 26.59
CA GLU A 582 16.30 13.68 27.49
C GLU A 582 16.13 13.26 28.95
N GLU A 583 14.91 12.90 29.40
CA GLU A 583 14.63 12.45 30.75
C GLU A 583 15.35 11.12 31.08
N LEU A 584 15.41 10.18 30.14
CA LEU A 584 16.14 8.93 30.31
C LEU A 584 17.65 9.16 30.47
N ARG A 585 18.24 10.11 29.75
CA ARG A 585 19.66 10.48 29.90
C ARG A 585 19.96 11.16 31.22
N GLU A 586 19.01 11.91 31.79
CA GLU A 586 19.12 12.46 33.13
C GLU A 586 19.05 11.39 34.22
N LEU A 587 18.14 10.41 34.05
CA LEU A 587 17.96 9.30 35.01
C LEU A 587 19.07 8.25 34.92
N PHE A 588 19.59 8.00 33.74
CA PHE A 588 20.58 6.96 33.44
C PHE A 588 21.73 7.48 32.56
N PRO A 589 22.60 8.35 33.06
CA PRO A 589 23.63 9.05 32.26
C PRO A 589 24.60 8.11 31.54
N GLU A 590 24.84 6.92 32.11
CA GLU A 590 25.78 5.93 31.55
C GLU A 590 25.11 4.89 30.64
N ALA A 591 23.79 4.87 30.58
CA ALA A 591 23.08 3.90 29.74
C ALA A 591 23.07 4.31 28.26
N GLY A 592 23.45 3.38 27.38
CA GLY A 592 23.24 3.57 25.93
C GLY A 592 21.76 3.59 25.59
N ILE A 593 21.33 4.61 24.83
CA ILE A 593 19.94 4.77 24.37
C ILE A 593 19.94 4.92 22.86
N LEU A 594 19.22 4.04 22.17
CA LEU A 594 18.91 4.17 20.75
C LEU A 594 17.47 4.65 20.55
N ARG A 595 17.28 5.64 19.67
CA ARG A 595 15.97 6.16 19.31
C ARG A 595 15.59 5.81 17.88
N VAL A 596 14.38 5.28 17.70
CA VAL A 596 13.80 4.93 16.39
C VAL A 596 12.47 5.65 16.22
N ASP A 597 12.49 6.71 15.42
CA ASP A 597 11.27 7.44 15.04
C ASP A 597 11.37 7.96 13.58
N ALA A 598 10.30 8.60 13.09
CA ALA A 598 10.27 9.10 11.72
C ALA A 598 11.33 10.16 11.41
N ASP A 599 11.86 10.84 12.43
CA ASP A 599 12.83 11.92 12.28
C ASP A 599 14.28 11.36 12.20
N THR A 600 14.52 10.18 12.79
CA THR A 600 15.85 9.53 12.84
C THR A 600 16.14 8.59 11.67
N THR A 601 15.17 8.34 10.79
CA THR A 601 15.20 7.26 9.80
C THR A 601 15.75 7.61 8.42
N ALA A 602 16.34 8.78 8.24
CA ALA A 602 17.00 9.16 6.98
C ALA A 602 18.17 8.23 6.56
N GLY A 603 18.67 7.38 7.49
CA GLY A 603 19.78 6.44 7.27
C GLY A 603 19.42 4.94 7.29
N GLY A 604 18.17 4.57 7.55
CA GLY A 604 17.74 3.17 7.56
C GLY A 604 17.41 2.65 8.98
N HIS A 605 16.14 2.29 9.18
CA HIS A 605 15.66 1.67 10.44
C HIS A 605 16.38 0.36 10.78
N GLU A 606 16.71 -0.40 9.74
CA GLU A 606 17.30 -1.73 9.88
C GLU A 606 18.69 -1.67 10.53
N GLU A 607 19.49 -0.68 10.18
CA GLU A 607 20.82 -0.49 10.75
C GLU A 607 20.78 -0.20 12.26
N ILE A 608 19.82 0.65 12.70
CA ILE A 608 19.65 0.96 14.14
C ILE A 608 19.24 -0.30 14.91
N LEU A 609 18.36 -1.12 14.35
CA LEU A 609 17.89 -2.35 14.99
C LEU A 609 18.97 -3.43 15.03
N GLN A 610 19.77 -3.54 13.99
CA GLN A 610 20.94 -4.43 13.96
C GLN A 610 22.00 -3.97 14.99
N THR A 611 22.20 -2.66 15.11
CA THR A 611 23.10 -2.10 16.14
C THR A 611 22.60 -2.41 17.54
N PHE A 612 21.28 -2.24 17.80
CA PHE A 612 20.66 -2.60 19.08
C PHE A 612 20.91 -4.05 19.47
N GLU A 613 20.74 -4.96 18.51
CA GLU A 613 20.93 -6.40 18.73
C GLU A 613 22.43 -6.76 18.90
N ARG A 614 23.27 -6.33 17.96
CA ARG A 614 24.70 -6.69 17.90
C ARG A 614 25.50 -6.09 19.06
N GLU A 615 25.28 -4.82 19.35
CA GLU A 615 26.03 -4.09 20.37
C GLU A 615 25.38 -4.19 21.77
N ARG A 616 24.25 -4.88 21.85
CA ARG A 616 23.47 -5.06 23.08
C ARG A 616 23.19 -3.75 23.83
N VAL A 617 22.82 -2.70 23.06
CA VAL A 617 22.51 -1.40 23.64
C VAL A 617 21.35 -1.57 24.64
N PRO A 618 21.46 -1.04 25.89
CA PRO A 618 20.51 -1.36 26.96
C PRO A 618 19.07 -0.92 26.69
N ILE A 619 18.85 0.26 26.08
CA ILE A 619 17.53 0.86 25.94
C ILE A 619 17.27 1.19 24.47
N LEU A 620 16.16 0.67 23.92
CA LEU A 620 15.59 1.07 22.64
C LEU A 620 14.31 1.86 22.87
N LEU A 621 14.33 3.15 22.53
CA LEU A 621 13.17 4.02 22.59
C LEU A 621 12.58 4.17 21.19
N GLY A 622 11.30 3.88 21.02
CA GLY A 622 10.71 4.04 19.70
C GLY A 622 9.20 4.14 19.66
N THR A 623 8.70 4.34 18.44
CA THR A 623 7.28 4.39 18.16
C THR A 623 6.78 3.03 17.62
N GLN A 624 5.72 2.99 16.83
CA GLN A 624 5.10 1.74 16.36
C GLN A 624 6.05 0.75 15.66
N MET A 625 7.21 1.20 15.19
CA MET A 625 8.18 0.35 14.51
C MET A 625 8.88 -0.65 15.45
N VAL A 626 9.08 -0.28 16.71
CA VAL A 626 9.68 -1.18 17.72
C VAL A 626 8.68 -2.20 18.27
N ALA A 627 7.37 -1.95 18.05
CA ALA A 627 6.30 -2.84 18.50
C ALA A 627 6.14 -4.09 17.62
N LYS A 628 6.67 -4.10 16.39
CA LYS A 628 6.27 -5.05 15.34
C LYS A 628 7.46 -5.70 14.65
N GLY A 629 7.31 -6.99 14.32
CA GLY A 629 8.22 -7.72 13.41
C GLY A 629 9.60 -8.09 13.95
N LEU A 630 9.98 -7.65 15.16
CA LEU A 630 11.31 -7.84 15.72
C LEU A 630 11.29 -8.93 16.81
N ASP A 631 12.30 -9.75 16.82
CA ASP A 631 12.49 -10.80 17.81
C ASP A 631 13.89 -10.64 18.42
N PHE A 632 13.97 -10.09 19.64
CA PHE A 632 15.21 -9.87 20.37
C PHE A 632 15.24 -10.78 21.58
N GLU A 633 16.17 -11.70 21.60
CA GLU A 633 16.30 -12.71 22.67
C GLU A 633 16.61 -12.12 24.05
N ASN A 634 17.36 -11.00 24.11
CA ASN A 634 17.80 -10.38 25.35
C ASN A 634 16.85 -9.29 25.89
N VAL A 635 15.71 -9.05 25.21
CA VAL A 635 14.70 -8.08 25.68
C VAL A 635 13.80 -8.75 26.72
N THR A 636 13.95 -8.33 27.97
CA THR A 636 13.17 -8.85 29.10
C THR A 636 12.20 -7.82 29.68
N LEU A 637 12.42 -6.53 29.42
CA LEU A 637 11.54 -5.45 29.87
C LEU A 637 10.95 -4.66 28.69
N VAL A 638 9.65 -4.40 28.79
CA VAL A 638 8.94 -3.50 27.89
C VAL A 638 8.21 -2.42 28.67
N GLY A 639 8.46 -1.15 28.37
CA GLY A 639 7.77 -0.01 28.93
C GLY A 639 6.83 0.66 27.91
N VAL A 640 5.54 0.77 28.22
CA VAL A 640 4.60 1.58 27.46
C VAL A 640 4.43 2.92 28.15
N LEU A 641 4.89 4.01 27.53
CA LEU A 641 5.01 5.33 28.19
C LEU A 641 3.69 6.07 28.33
N SER A 642 2.73 5.85 27.45
CA SER A 642 1.37 6.40 27.56
C SER A 642 0.39 5.57 26.75
N ALA A 643 -0.42 4.77 27.42
CA ALA A 643 -1.45 3.96 26.80
C ALA A 643 -2.65 4.82 26.33
N ASP A 644 -2.91 5.94 27.01
CA ASP A 644 -4.08 6.78 26.82
C ASP A 644 -4.14 7.46 25.46
N ILE A 645 -2.98 7.82 24.89
CA ILE A 645 -2.90 8.55 23.61
C ILE A 645 -3.60 7.80 22.46
N SER A 646 -3.48 6.47 22.44
CA SER A 646 -4.13 5.64 21.42
C SER A 646 -5.59 5.34 21.72
N LEU A 647 -5.93 5.28 23.00
CA LEU A 647 -7.26 4.90 23.46
C LEU A 647 -8.30 6.01 23.19
N TYR A 648 -7.91 7.26 23.32
CA TYR A 648 -8.80 8.40 23.21
C TYR A 648 -8.68 9.15 21.88
N VAL A 649 -8.35 8.44 20.81
CA VAL A 649 -8.45 8.97 19.44
C VAL A 649 -9.91 8.96 19.00
N ASP A 650 -10.33 10.00 18.29
CA ASP A 650 -11.69 10.10 17.71
C ASP A 650 -11.86 9.12 16.52
N ASN A 651 -11.89 7.82 16.84
CA ASN A 651 -12.10 6.73 15.89
C ASN A 651 -12.77 5.54 16.58
N TYR A 652 -13.78 4.94 15.94
CA TYR A 652 -14.49 3.78 16.51
C TYR A 652 -13.61 2.54 16.74
N ARG A 653 -12.44 2.47 16.09
CA ARG A 653 -11.44 1.40 16.27
C ARG A 653 -10.39 1.73 17.32
N ALA A 654 -10.50 2.86 18.04
CA ALA A 654 -9.47 3.29 18.99
C ALA A 654 -9.20 2.25 20.09
N ALA A 655 -10.26 1.70 20.68
CA ALA A 655 -10.17 0.63 21.69
C ALA A 655 -9.50 -0.62 21.14
N GLU A 656 -9.95 -1.13 19.99
CA GLU A 656 -9.39 -2.30 19.31
C GLU A 656 -7.91 -2.12 18.96
N ARG A 657 -7.55 -0.97 18.38
CA ARG A 657 -6.15 -0.67 18.04
C ARG A 657 -5.26 -0.57 19.25
N THR A 658 -5.78 0.05 20.33
CA THR A 658 -5.03 0.16 21.59
C THR A 658 -4.81 -1.20 22.21
N PHE A 659 -5.86 -2.03 22.28
CA PHE A 659 -5.74 -3.40 22.77
C PHE A 659 -4.70 -4.20 21.96
N SER A 660 -4.82 -4.19 20.64
CA SER A 660 -3.90 -4.90 19.75
C SER A 660 -2.46 -4.42 19.92
N LEU A 661 -2.25 -3.11 19.96
CA LEU A 661 -0.94 -2.51 20.12
C LEU A 661 -0.30 -2.88 21.46
N LEU A 662 -1.03 -2.72 22.57
CA LEU A 662 -0.53 -3.06 23.90
C LEU A 662 -0.20 -4.56 24.01
N THR A 663 -1.07 -5.43 23.51
CA THR A 663 -0.84 -6.89 23.50
C THR A 663 0.39 -7.26 22.67
N GLN A 664 0.59 -6.64 21.49
CA GLN A 664 1.76 -6.88 20.67
C GLN A 664 3.05 -6.42 21.33
N VAL A 665 3.04 -5.23 21.94
CA VAL A 665 4.21 -4.65 22.62
C VAL A 665 4.59 -5.45 23.85
N VAL A 666 3.62 -5.75 24.71
CA VAL A 666 3.83 -6.62 25.88
C VAL A 666 4.36 -7.99 25.48
N GLY A 667 3.82 -8.56 24.42
CA GLY A 667 4.24 -9.86 23.89
C GLY A 667 5.69 -9.93 23.38
N ARG A 668 6.43 -8.81 23.34
CA ARG A 668 7.85 -8.77 22.98
C ARG A 668 8.78 -9.16 24.13
N ALA A 669 8.36 -8.98 25.37
CA ALA A 669 9.17 -9.32 26.53
C ALA A 669 9.28 -10.84 26.74
N GLY A 670 10.47 -11.32 27.07
CA GLY A 670 10.71 -12.69 27.54
C GLY A 670 10.63 -13.79 26.49
N ARG A 671 11.23 -13.58 25.30
CA ARG A 671 11.26 -14.60 24.24
C ARG A 671 12.43 -15.58 24.31
N GLY A 672 13.56 -15.16 24.86
CA GLY A 672 14.80 -15.96 24.99
C GLY A 672 14.86 -16.92 26.17
N GLY A 673 13.72 -17.47 26.66
CA GLY A 673 13.70 -18.39 27.82
C GLY A 673 13.72 -17.71 29.19
N LYS A 674 13.76 -16.36 29.22
CA LYS A 674 13.68 -15.55 30.45
C LYS A 674 12.24 -15.07 30.66
N THR A 675 11.86 -14.87 31.95
CA THR A 675 10.54 -14.28 32.27
C THR A 675 10.48 -12.82 31.80
N GLY A 676 9.54 -12.49 30.91
CA GLY A 676 9.34 -11.12 30.46
C GLY A 676 8.56 -10.29 31.46
N ARG A 677 8.88 -9.00 31.53
CA ARG A 677 8.16 -8.01 32.36
C ARG A 677 7.72 -6.84 31.49
N ALA A 678 6.56 -6.29 31.79
CA ALA A 678 6.08 -5.10 31.10
C ALA A 678 5.48 -4.09 32.08
N VAL A 679 5.69 -2.80 31.84
CA VAL A 679 5.08 -1.71 32.59
C VAL A 679 4.24 -0.86 31.64
N ILE A 680 2.94 -0.75 31.90
CA ILE A 680 2.01 0.08 31.13
C ILE A 680 1.68 1.33 31.95
N GLN A 681 2.15 2.49 31.53
CA GLN A 681 1.85 3.76 32.17
C GLN A 681 0.56 4.36 31.61
N THR A 682 -0.35 4.79 32.48
CA THR A 682 -1.65 5.33 32.09
C THR A 682 -2.23 6.27 33.16
N TYR A 683 -3.03 7.24 32.73
CA TYR A 683 -3.89 8.07 33.60
C TYR A 683 -5.23 7.41 33.89
N THR A 684 -5.57 6.32 33.21
CA THR A 684 -6.83 5.62 33.34
C THR A 684 -6.66 4.12 33.65
N PRO A 685 -6.03 3.74 34.78
CA PRO A 685 -5.71 2.34 35.10
C PRO A 685 -6.94 1.47 35.29
N GLY A 686 -8.11 2.07 35.54
CA GLY A 686 -9.41 1.39 35.61
C GLY A 686 -10.04 1.06 34.27
N ASN A 687 -9.46 1.49 33.14
CA ASN A 687 -10.02 1.26 31.83
C ASN A 687 -9.92 -0.22 31.43
N ASP A 688 -11.05 -0.81 31.00
CA ASP A 688 -11.16 -2.24 30.69
C ASP A 688 -10.26 -2.66 29.51
N VAL A 689 -10.07 -1.79 28.52
CA VAL A 689 -9.19 -2.09 27.37
C VAL A 689 -7.74 -2.29 27.85
N ILE A 690 -7.24 -1.43 28.74
CA ILE A 690 -5.89 -1.51 29.28
C ILE A 690 -5.76 -2.75 30.17
N ARG A 691 -6.77 -3.03 31.00
CA ARG A 691 -6.78 -4.20 31.88
C ARG A 691 -6.81 -5.52 31.11
N CYS A 692 -7.65 -5.61 30.06
CA CYS A 692 -7.67 -6.77 29.18
C CYS A 692 -6.34 -6.94 28.43
N ALA A 693 -5.75 -5.86 27.93
CA ALA A 693 -4.46 -5.91 27.23
C ALA A 693 -3.32 -6.35 28.20
N ALA A 694 -3.31 -5.88 29.42
CA ALA A 694 -2.35 -6.29 30.45
C ALA A 694 -2.44 -7.80 30.76
N ARG A 695 -3.62 -8.39 30.71
CA ARG A 695 -3.86 -9.83 30.88
C ARG A 695 -3.75 -10.61 29.57
N GLN A 696 -3.58 -9.92 28.44
CA GLN A 696 -3.64 -10.48 27.08
C GLN A 696 -4.95 -11.26 26.83
N ASP A 697 -6.04 -10.80 27.45
CA ASP A 697 -7.36 -11.44 27.41
C ASP A 697 -8.19 -10.82 26.26
N TYR A 698 -8.05 -11.40 25.07
CA TYR A 698 -8.80 -10.97 23.90
C TYR A 698 -10.30 -11.26 24.04
N ASP A 699 -10.67 -12.38 24.63
CA ASP A 699 -12.08 -12.78 24.72
C ASP A 699 -12.87 -11.78 25.59
N ALA A 700 -12.36 -11.39 26.77
CA ALA A 700 -12.96 -10.35 27.61
C ALA A 700 -13.02 -8.98 26.91
N PHE A 701 -11.96 -8.59 26.21
CA PHE A 701 -11.95 -7.38 25.39
C PHE A 701 -13.05 -7.42 24.32
N TYR A 702 -13.12 -8.50 23.53
CA TYR A 702 -14.09 -8.67 22.46
C TYR A 702 -15.52 -8.61 22.98
N GLU A 703 -15.85 -9.29 24.08
CA GLU A 703 -17.18 -9.26 24.68
C GLU A 703 -17.63 -7.84 25.08
N SER A 704 -16.73 -7.05 25.63
CA SER A 704 -16.99 -5.65 25.98
C SER A 704 -17.20 -4.79 24.74
N GLU A 705 -16.26 -4.88 23.78
CA GLU A 705 -16.25 -4.05 22.58
C GLU A 705 -17.43 -4.35 21.65
N ILE A 706 -17.81 -5.62 21.45
CA ILE A 706 -18.92 -5.97 20.56
C ILE A 706 -20.27 -5.44 21.09
N ARG A 707 -20.46 -5.40 22.41
CA ARG A 707 -21.65 -4.80 23.04
C ARG A 707 -21.71 -3.29 22.77
N MET A 708 -20.56 -2.59 22.92
CA MET A 708 -20.47 -1.16 22.65
C MET A 708 -20.72 -0.84 21.17
N ARG A 709 -20.18 -1.63 20.26
CA ARG A 709 -20.41 -1.45 18.81
C ARG A 709 -21.86 -1.69 18.43
N ARG A 710 -22.51 -2.66 19.04
CA ARG A 710 -23.95 -2.88 18.83
C ARG A 710 -24.78 -1.68 19.29
N LEU A 711 -24.51 -1.16 20.48
CA LEU A 711 -25.23 0.00 21.03
C LEU A 711 -25.05 1.26 20.16
N ARG A 712 -23.83 1.46 19.65
CA ARG A 712 -23.46 2.64 18.84
C ARG A 712 -23.66 2.45 17.35
N ARG A 713 -24.12 1.31 16.91
CA ARG A 713 -24.30 0.98 15.50
C ARG A 713 -22.99 1.15 14.70
N TYR A 714 -21.88 0.69 15.26
CA TYR A 714 -20.59 0.62 14.57
C TYR A 714 -20.41 -0.73 13.87
N PRO A 715 -19.49 -0.85 12.89
CA PRO A 715 -19.15 -2.14 12.30
C PRO A 715 -18.83 -3.20 13.38
N PRO A 716 -19.42 -4.43 13.28
CA PRO A 716 -20.10 -5.04 12.14
C PRO A 716 -21.60 -4.79 12.03
N PHE A 717 -22.25 -4.02 12.91
CA PHE A 717 -23.71 -3.85 12.96
C PHE A 717 -24.23 -2.81 11.96
N ALA A 718 -23.41 -1.83 11.60
CA ALA A 718 -23.64 -0.90 10.50
C ALA A 718 -22.31 -0.54 9.85
N ASP A 719 -22.37 -0.07 8.61
CA ASP A 719 -21.21 0.46 7.89
C ASP A 719 -21.15 1.98 8.02
N LEU A 720 -19.95 2.54 8.00
CA LEU A 720 -19.70 3.98 8.06
C LEU A 720 -19.19 4.45 6.71
N PHE A 721 -19.92 5.36 6.06
CA PHE A 721 -19.45 6.03 4.84
C PHE A 721 -19.09 7.47 5.18
N THR A 722 -17.81 7.80 5.03
CA THR A 722 -17.32 9.17 5.22
C THR A 722 -17.34 9.91 3.89
N VAL A 723 -18.23 10.88 3.75
CA VAL A 723 -18.36 11.72 2.57
C VAL A 723 -17.62 13.03 2.83
N THR A 724 -16.48 13.23 2.17
CA THR A 724 -15.59 14.37 2.39
C THR A 724 -15.67 15.34 1.23
N VAL A 725 -15.92 16.61 1.55
CA VAL A 725 -15.83 17.73 0.62
C VAL A 725 -14.52 18.47 0.84
N SER A 726 -13.77 18.75 -0.23
CA SER A 726 -12.50 19.47 -0.13
C SER A 726 -12.36 20.59 -1.16
N GLY A 727 -11.74 21.71 -0.75
CA GLY A 727 -11.53 22.88 -1.61
C GLY A 727 -10.61 23.91 -0.99
N THR A 728 -10.24 24.92 -1.75
CA THR A 728 -9.27 25.95 -1.33
C THR A 728 -9.85 27.03 -0.41
N GLU A 729 -11.18 27.24 -0.45
CA GLU A 729 -11.88 28.25 0.33
C GLU A 729 -12.77 27.61 1.40
N GLU A 730 -12.45 27.78 2.67
CA GLU A 730 -13.09 27.09 3.79
C GLU A 730 -14.61 27.33 3.83
N GLY A 731 -15.05 28.58 3.72
CA GLY A 731 -16.49 28.93 3.76
C GLY A 731 -17.30 28.29 2.63
N ARG A 732 -16.73 28.18 1.42
CA ARG A 732 -17.38 27.47 0.31
C ARG A 732 -17.46 25.96 0.57
N VAL A 733 -16.39 25.37 1.09
CA VAL A 733 -16.34 23.93 1.42
C VAL A 733 -17.37 23.60 2.50
N LEU A 734 -17.48 24.42 3.54
CA LEU A 734 -18.47 24.21 4.59
C LEU A 734 -19.92 24.30 4.06
N ARG A 735 -20.23 25.32 3.25
CA ARG A 735 -21.56 25.43 2.61
C ARG A 735 -21.87 24.23 1.73
N ALA A 736 -20.92 23.78 0.93
CA ALA A 736 -21.07 22.59 0.11
C ALA A 736 -21.26 21.33 0.94
N ALA A 737 -20.56 21.18 2.08
CA ALA A 737 -20.74 20.07 2.99
C ALA A 737 -22.13 20.07 3.68
N VAL A 738 -22.64 21.25 4.02
CA VAL A 738 -24.03 21.41 4.53
C VAL A 738 -25.04 20.97 3.46
N SER A 739 -24.87 21.40 2.19
CA SER A 739 -25.72 20.98 1.07
C SER A 739 -25.67 19.46 0.87
N VAL A 740 -24.48 18.86 0.91
CA VAL A 740 -24.29 17.40 0.82
C VAL A 740 -25.02 16.69 1.95
N ARG A 741 -24.95 17.16 3.19
CA ARG A 741 -25.69 16.58 4.31
C ARG A 741 -27.20 16.58 4.06
N GLU A 742 -27.75 17.72 3.63
CA GLU A 742 -29.21 17.84 3.37
C GLU A 742 -29.64 16.91 2.23
N THR A 743 -28.82 16.84 1.17
CA THR A 743 -29.07 15.91 0.05
C THR A 743 -29.04 14.46 0.54
N LEU A 744 -28.06 14.07 1.34
CA LEU A 744 -27.99 12.75 1.94
C LEU A 744 -29.22 12.44 2.78
N ARG A 745 -29.64 13.37 3.65
CA ARG A 745 -30.85 13.19 4.48
C ARG A 745 -32.12 13.02 3.66
N GLN A 746 -32.26 13.74 2.56
CA GLN A 746 -33.39 13.59 1.65
C GLN A 746 -33.37 12.24 0.94
N LEU A 747 -32.20 11.82 0.45
CA LEU A 747 -32.03 10.53 -0.23
C LEU A 747 -32.28 9.36 0.71
N CYS A 748 -31.84 9.43 1.96
CA CYS A 748 -32.05 8.40 2.98
C CYS A 748 -33.53 8.17 3.34
N ARG A 749 -34.43 9.11 3.00
CA ARG A 749 -35.87 8.92 3.17
C ARG A 749 -36.54 8.08 2.10
N ARG A 750 -35.83 7.71 1.05
CA ARG A 750 -36.34 6.84 -0.02
C ARG A 750 -36.62 5.44 0.54
N PRO A 751 -37.71 4.78 0.15
CA PRO A 751 -38.12 3.48 0.71
C PRO A 751 -37.02 2.42 0.65
N GLU A 752 -36.22 2.40 -0.43
CA GLU A 752 -35.16 1.41 -0.66
C GLU A 752 -34.02 1.55 0.37
N LEU A 753 -33.86 2.72 0.97
CA LEU A 753 -32.78 3.04 1.92
C LEU A 753 -33.30 3.13 3.36
N ALA A 754 -34.54 3.59 3.54
CA ALA A 754 -35.14 3.84 4.86
C ALA A 754 -35.20 2.57 5.73
N ALA A 755 -35.38 1.40 5.12
CA ALA A 755 -35.43 0.10 5.83
C ALA A 755 -34.10 -0.24 6.56
N GLY A 756 -32.97 0.39 6.18
CA GLY A 756 -31.68 0.28 6.85
C GLY A 756 -31.48 1.26 8.00
N GLU A 757 -32.48 2.11 8.30
CA GLU A 757 -32.38 3.18 9.29
C GLU A 757 -31.11 4.03 9.15
N PRO A 758 -30.82 4.60 7.97
CA PRO A 758 -29.60 5.35 7.76
C PRO A 758 -29.61 6.63 8.59
N GLU A 759 -28.45 6.93 9.18
CA GLU A 759 -28.25 8.16 9.95
C GLU A 759 -27.16 9.02 9.30
N VAL A 760 -27.40 10.34 9.21
CA VAL A 760 -26.43 11.29 8.63
C VAL A 760 -25.95 12.25 9.70
N LEU A 761 -24.66 12.13 10.04
CA LEU A 761 -23.96 12.96 11.02
C LEU A 761 -23.12 14.04 10.32
N GLY A 762 -22.81 15.11 11.05
CA GLY A 762 -22.00 16.22 10.55
C GLY A 762 -22.82 17.36 9.95
N PRO A 763 -22.24 18.26 9.10
CA PRO A 763 -20.83 18.21 8.73
C PRO A 763 -19.88 18.54 9.88
N ALA A 764 -18.73 17.89 9.90
CA ALA A 764 -17.65 18.15 10.83
C ALA A 764 -16.34 18.41 10.06
N PRO A 765 -15.41 19.22 10.58
CA PRO A 765 -14.08 19.31 9.99
C PRO A 765 -13.40 17.94 10.07
N ALA A 766 -12.61 17.59 9.04
CA ALA A 766 -11.81 16.36 9.07
C ALA A 766 -10.74 16.45 10.18
N PRO A 767 -10.21 15.32 10.71
CA PRO A 767 -9.17 15.34 11.76
C PRO A 767 -7.95 16.19 11.39
N VAL A 768 -7.56 16.16 10.12
CA VAL A 768 -6.63 17.16 9.54
C VAL A 768 -7.43 18.06 8.63
N VAL A 769 -7.77 19.24 9.13
CA VAL A 769 -8.69 20.18 8.47
C VAL A 769 -8.16 20.69 7.15
N LYS A 770 -6.84 20.88 7.01
CA LYS A 770 -6.20 21.44 5.81
C LYS A 770 -5.01 20.57 5.37
N VAL A 771 -5.07 20.07 4.13
CA VAL A 771 -4.00 19.31 3.49
C VAL A 771 -3.74 19.87 2.09
N ASN A 772 -2.48 20.12 1.74
CA ASN A 772 -2.08 20.68 0.44
C ASN A 772 -2.90 21.93 0.07
N ASN A 773 -3.05 22.86 1.00
CA ASN A 773 -3.85 24.10 0.88
C ASN A 773 -5.34 23.88 0.58
N ARG A 774 -5.88 22.70 0.85
CA ARG A 774 -7.32 22.41 0.71
C ARG A 774 -7.93 22.11 2.08
N PHE A 775 -9.02 22.83 2.40
CA PHE A 775 -9.85 22.55 3.57
C PHE A 775 -10.70 21.32 3.33
N ARG A 776 -11.01 20.56 4.38
CA ARG A 776 -11.77 19.32 4.31
C ARG A 776 -12.85 19.30 5.41
N TYR A 777 -14.09 19.09 4.97
CA TYR A 777 -15.25 18.85 5.84
C TYR A 777 -15.91 17.55 5.45
N ARG A 778 -16.41 16.82 6.44
CA ARG A 778 -16.98 15.50 6.23
C ARG A 778 -18.38 15.34 6.83
N CYS A 779 -19.22 14.55 6.15
CA CYS A 779 -20.44 13.99 6.68
C CYS A 779 -20.25 12.48 6.83
N THR A 780 -20.79 11.90 7.88
CA THR A 780 -20.77 10.44 8.09
C THR A 780 -22.17 9.89 7.88
N LEU A 781 -22.31 8.94 6.95
CA LEU A 781 -23.52 8.14 6.78
C LEU A 781 -23.32 6.80 7.47
N VAL A 782 -24.15 6.52 8.47
CA VAL A 782 -24.26 5.23 9.14
C VAL A 782 -25.36 4.44 8.46
N GLY A 783 -25.09 3.23 7.98
CA GLY A 783 -26.09 2.45 7.25
C GLY A 783 -25.56 1.09 6.78
N LYS A 784 -26.25 0.45 5.85
CA LYS A 784 -25.84 -0.84 5.27
C LYS A 784 -25.02 -0.61 3.99
N ASN A 785 -23.96 -1.38 3.80
CA ASN A 785 -23.18 -1.39 2.56
C ASN A 785 -23.82 -2.31 1.51
N ASP A 786 -25.02 -1.98 1.07
CA ASP A 786 -25.74 -2.66 0.02
C ASP A 786 -25.61 -1.95 -1.34
N LYS A 787 -26.23 -2.51 -2.36
CA LYS A 787 -26.21 -1.96 -3.73
C LYS A 787 -26.87 -0.58 -3.78
N ALA A 788 -28.01 -0.41 -3.12
CA ALA A 788 -28.80 0.83 -3.13
C ALA A 788 -27.99 1.99 -2.51
N THR A 789 -27.35 1.76 -1.36
CA THR A 789 -26.48 2.74 -0.69
C THR A 789 -25.30 3.13 -1.58
N ARG A 790 -24.64 2.16 -2.23
CA ARG A 790 -23.51 2.46 -3.11
C ARG A 790 -23.94 3.23 -4.36
N GLU A 791 -25.07 2.89 -4.97
CA GLU A 791 -25.62 3.62 -6.13
C GLU A 791 -26.02 5.05 -5.75
N MET A 792 -26.61 5.26 -4.59
CA MET A 792 -26.93 6.56 -4.04
C MET A 792 -25.67 7.42 -3.85
N LEU A 793 -24.62 6.87 -3.22
CA LEU A 793 -23.37 7.60 -2.99
C LEU A 793 -22.63 7.90 -4.31
N ALA A 794 -22.63 6.96 -5.25
CA ALA A 794 -22.10 7.17 -6.59
C ALA A 794 -22.87 8.25 -7.36
N TRP A 795 -24.18 8.28 -7.22
CA TRP A 795 -25.01 9.35 -7.80
C TRP A 795 -24.68 10.71 -7.17
N LEU A 796 -24.61 10.79 -5.83
CA LEU A 796 -24.26 12.01 -5.12
C LEU A 796 -22.92 12.60 -5.58
N GLN A 797 -21.90 11.76 -5.75
CA GLN A 797 -20.57 12.18 -6.19
C GLN A 797 -20.60 12.75 -7.63
N LYS A 798 -21.40 12.13 -8.51
CA LYS A 798 -21.58 12.61 -9.89
C LYS A 798 -22.40 13.91 -9.96
N ASP A 799 -23.43 14.02 -9.15
CA ASP A 799 -24.29 15.19 -9.08
C ASP A 799 -23.52 16.39 -8.54
N PHE A 800 -22.79 16.20 -7.44
CA PHE A 800 -21.90 17.22 -6.87
C PHE A 800 -20.91 17.80 -7.89
N ALA A 801 -20.32 16.94 -8.73
CA ALA A 801 -19.35 17.37 -9.74
C ALA A 801 -19.97 18.11 -10.93
N LYS A 802 -21.27 17.95 -11.19
CA LYS A 802 -22.00 18.66 -12.26
C LYS A 802 -22.43 20.05 -11.84
N ASP A 803 -22.63 20.28 -10.56
CA ASP A 803 -23.06 21.57 -10.04
C ASP A 803 -21.94 22.62 -10.19
N SER A 804 -22.22 23.70 -10.90
CA SER A 804 -21.29 24.79 -11.12
C SER A 804 -20.87 25.52 -9.85
N ALA A 805 -21.72 25.54 -8.82
CA ALA A 805 -21.42 26.10 -7.49
C ALA A 805 -20.26 25.35 -6.80
N ASN A 806 -20.07 24.07 -7.13
CA ASN A 806 -19.02 23.21 -6.58
C ASN A 806 -17.71 23.22 -7.40
N ARG A 807 -17.62 24.10 -8.41
CA ARG A 807 -16.43 24.18 -9.28
C ARG A 807 -15.15 24.43 -8.44
N GLY A 808 -14.13 23.59 -8.65
CA GLY A 808 -12.85 23.62 -7.91
C GLY A 808 -12.88 22.88 -6.56
N MET A 809 -14.02 22.32 -6.17
CA MET A 809 -14.17 21.43 -5.04
C MET A 809 -14.24 19.97 -5.47
N ASN A 810 -13.82 19.07 -4.60
CA ASN A 810 -13.89 17.63 -4.81
C ASN A 810 -14.75 17.00 -3.73
N LEU A 811 -15.54 15.99 -4.09
CA LEU A 811 -16.24 15.10 -3.17
C LEU A 811 -15.71 13.68 -3.36
N PHE A 812 -15.38 13.03 -2.27
CA PHE A 812 -14.98 11.62 -2.28
C PHE A 812 -15.63 10.88 -1.09
N VAL A 813 -15.77 9.58 -1.27
CA VAL A 813 -16.44 8.69 -0.30
C VAL A 813 -15.47 7.61 0.13
N ASP A 814 -15.38 7.42 1.45
CA ASP A 814 -14.61 6.36 2.09
C ASP A 814 -15.56 5.43 2.84
N HIS A 815 -15.26 4.14 2.82
CA HIS A 815 -16.03 3.12 3.52
C HIS A 815 -15.23 2.57 4.70
N ASN A 816 -15.80 2.60 5.90
CA ASN A 816 -15.20 2.13 7.16
C ASN A 816 -13.75 2.62 7.34
N ALA A 817 -13.51 3.89 6.97
CA ALA A 817 -12.18 4.47 6.96
C ALA A 817 -11.51 4.40 8.34
N ALA A 818 -10.25 4.07 8.31
CA ALA A 818 -9.38 3.95 9.48
C ALA A 818 -8.53 5.21 9.67
N ASP A 819 -9.15 6.40 9.72
CA ASP A 819 -8.43 7.69 9.82
C ASP A 819 -7.44 7.77 10.97
#